data_41e039c48c220f3846a56ea370ca8887
#
_entry.id   41e039c48c220f3846a56ea370ca8887
#
_cell.length_a   1.000
_cell.length_b   1.000
_cell.length_c   1.000
_cell.angle_alpha   90.00
_cell.angle_beta   90.00
_cell.angle_gamma   90.00
#
_symmetry.space_group_name_H-M   'P 1'
#
loop_
_entity.id
_entity.type
_entity.pdbx_description
1 polymer ?
#
loop_
_entity_poly.entity_id
_entity_poly.type
_entity_poly.pdbx_seq_one_letter_code
_entity_poly.pdbx_strand_id
1 'polypeptide(L)'
;MLEHRTTRTLGRAAGKVSATEPVDRYLAKAATHRAAGRFDKARRNLRMALDAVPGHAAAHFELGLLTNRTEAPAAAVPHFVEALRAAPERPAYWLALATTLLTLNRVGEARALMERFRDKGLPDDETRRVLKDFVEQAFTLGQAHYEANDLTTAEILLDLVIGLDDTHAKATHLAGAAAARRGHHQQAYDLFSIAIYREPDNAAFFSSLGALLIILGDNSGAIAALEKAVTLDPDLAIAHSNLSGAFQRVSHHASAVSHAQRSIALNPNFSGAHINLGCGLKSLGRLPEAIASFDRALALDPRNVAAHSNRLFAKLYSEGVSPEDYAADARSFGTRLAEPLLRRRPFPNDRDPDRRLRVGFVSADLCTHAVARFIEPFLRHIDRERFETRAYMTQAGEDAVSARLRPLFDGWHNIAALDDDAAADLIEADAIDILVDLSGHSAGHRLLVFARKPAPVQVTWIGHPATTGLRAMDYRLTDFGHDEPGLSDTLHTETLWRLPGVSATYEAPGDIPPVRACPPFEENGFVTFGTMNRIEKIGDRALEAWAAILRALPDARLFMVAADVDRPEIRARIEARLARAGLPLDRVRLHPRVNSGYYALYHEIDIALDSFPYNGGTTSCDTLAMGVPLIALAGTHAAARTGVAALTAVGLTDLIGTTPEDYAARAVALASDPDRLRALRSGLRERVFASPLMDHARFATDVGDAFRAMWRRWADANRAA
;
A
#
# COMPACT_ATOMS: atom_id res chain seq x y z
N MET A 1 50.00 28.60 29.09
CA MET A 1 50.74 29.60 29.90
C MET A 1 50.41 29.36 31.33
N LEU A 2 51.35 28.90 32.09
CA LEU A 2 51.86 29.28 33.35
C LEU A 2 52.82 28.22 33.83
N GLU A 3 54.10 28.50 33.53
CA GLU A 3 55.30 27.86 34.07
C GLU A 3 55.74 28.60 35.33
N HIS A 4 56.48 27.85 36.13
CA HIS A 4 57.60 28.23 36.97
C HIS A 4 57.47 28.51 38.47
N ARG A 5 58.32 27.73 39.08
CA ARG A 5 59.27 27.93 40.21
C ARG A 5 58.84 27.38 41.55
N THR A 6 59.59 26.40 42.08
CA THR A 6 60.79 26.71 42.85
C THR A 6 61.65 25.47 43.13
N THR A 7 62.94 25.68 43.16
CA THR A 7 64.05 24.76 43.42
C THR A 7 64.45 24.64 44.91
N ARG A 8 65.03 23.46 45.20
CA ARG A 8 66.04 23.14 46.23
C ARG A 8 65.60 22.85 47.65
N THR A 9 65.82 21.62 48.10
CA THR A 9 66.96 21.27 48.98
C THR A 9 67.20 19.77 49.00
N LEU A 10 68.51 19.39 49.00
CA LEU A 10 69.06 18.05 49.05
C LEU A 10 68.85 17.40 50.42
N GLY A 11 68.38 16.15 50.41
CA GLY A 11 68.46 15.22 51.53
C GLY A 11 68.59 13.80 50.96
N ARG A 12 69.82 13.25 51.01
CA ARG A 12 70.09 11.85 50.71
C ARG A 12 69.35 10.95 51.70
N ALA A 13 68.36 10.22 51.24
CA ALA A 13 67.90 8.98 51.83
C ALA A 13 67.79 7.95 50.73
N ALA A 14 68.52 6.83 50.87
CA ALA A 14 68.41 5.68 49.97
C ALA A 14 66.99 5.07 50.12
N GLY A 15 66.07 5.55 49.29
CA GLY A 15 64.72 5.03 49.19
C GLY A 15 64.67 3.97 48.09
N LYS A 16 64.02 2.87 48.35
CA LYS A 16 63.63 1.82 47.43
C LYS A 16 63.18 2.44 46.14
N VAL A 17 63.89 2.15 45.00
CA VAL A 17 63.41 2.48 43.65
C VAL A 17 62.07 1.83 43.51
N SER A 18 61.01 2.64 43.44
CA SER A 18 59.65 2.16 43.25
C SER A 18 59.60 1.39 41.94
N ALA A 19 59.03 0.21 41.94
CA ALA A 19 58.80 -0.62 40.76
C ALA A 19 57.98 0.10 39.64
N THR A 20 57.45 1.29 39.94
CA THR A 20 56.65 2.14 39.05
C THR A 20 57.49 3.05 38.13
N GLU A 21 58.68 3.48 38.54
CA GLU A 21 59.54 4.34 37.68
C GLU A 21 59.83 3.79 36.27
N PRO A 22 60.13 2.50 36.07
CA PRO A 22 60.31 1.94 34.74
C PRO A 22 59.03 1.93 33.91
N VAL A 23 57.87 1.68 34.56
CA VAL A 23 56.56 1.58 33.86
C VAL A 23 56.13 2.95 33.34
N ASP A 24 56.23 4.00 34.12
CA ASP A 24 55.88 5.37 33.72
C ASP A 24 56.70 5.83 32.51
N ARG A 25 57.98 5.45 32.47
CA ARG A 25 58.88 5.73 31.37
C ARG A 25 58.46 4.99 30.08
N TYR A 26 58.01 3.73 30.16
CA TYR A 26 57.49 2.98 29.03
C TYR A 26 56.16 3.55 28.54
N LEU A 27 55.27 3.94 29.43
CA LEU A 27 54.00 4.57 29.06
C LEU A 27 54.21 5.90 28.32
N ALA A 28 55.10 6.77 28.81
CA ALA A 28 55.43 8.04 28.17
C ALA A 28 56.01 7.84 26.76
N LYS A 29 56.91 6.84 26.58
CA LYS A 29 57.45 6.46 25.27
C LYS A 29 56.35 5.90 24.34
N ALA A 30 55.46 5.09 24.86
CA ALA A 30 54.36 4.53 24.09
C ALA A 30 53.44 5.64 23.60
N ALA A 31 53.09 6.60 24.46
CA ALA A 31 52.26 7.76 24.11
C ALA A 31 52.94 8.61 23.00
N THR A 32 54.22 8.89 23.13
CA THR A 32 55.01 9.60 22.11
C THR A 32 55.00 8.85 20.78
N HIS A 33 55.20 7.53 20.77
CA HIS A 33 55.20 6.71 19.57
C HIS A 33 53.81 6.64 18.95
N ARG A 34 52.73 6.55 19.75
CA ARG A 34 51.35 6.58 19.29
C ARG A 34 51.02 7.89 18.60
N ALA A 35 51.36 9.01 19.22
CA ALA A 35 51.13 10.34 18.64
C ALA A 35 51.89 10.53 17.30
N ALA A 36 53.04 9.89 17.15
CA ALA A 36 53.81 9.89 15.92
C ALA A 36 53.38 8.81 14.89
N GLY A 37 52.26 8.09 15.10
CA GLY A 37 51.76 7.03 14.20
C GLY A 37 52.61 5.75 14.19
N ARG A 38 53.59 5.62 15.11
CA ARG A 38 54.54 4.49 15.18
C ARG A 38 53.98 3.38 16.08
N PHE A 39 52.91 2.73 15.64
CA PHE A 39 52.06 1.84 16.47
C PHE A 39 52.82 0.60 16.97
N ASP A 40 53.73 -0.01 16.18
CA ASP A 40 54.50 -1.15 16.62
C ASP A 40 55.50 -0.80 17.74
N LYS A 41 56.11 0.40 17.68
CA LYS A 41 56.96 0.87 18.75
C LYS A 41 56.18 1.19 20.02
N ALA A 42 54.97 1.77 19.88
CA ALA A 42 54.06 1.99 21.00
C ALA A 42 53.69 0.66 21.67
N ARG A 43 53.27 -0.33 20.87
CA ARG A 43 52.94 -1.68 21.36
C ARG A 43 54.09 -2.37 22.09
N ARG A 44 55.30 -2.28 21.55
CA ARG A 44 56.50 -2.85 22.22
C ARG A 44 56.72 -2.21 23.62
N ASN A 45 56.63 -0.89 23.72
CA ASN A 45 56.79 -0.22 24.99
C ASN A 45 55.66 -0.57 25.98
N LEU A 46 54.41 -0.73 25.53
CA LEU A 46 53.29 -1.15 26.38
C LEU A 46 53.48 -2.59 26.91
N ARG A 47 54.00 -3.50 26.07
CA ARG A 47 54.35 -4.86 26.48
C ARG A 47 55.48 -4.85 27.53
N MET A 48 56.55 -4.04 27.34
CA MET A 48 57.62 -3.88 28.33
C MET A 48 57.09 -3.32 29.66
N ALA A 49 56.07 -2.44 29.64
CA ALA A 49 55.41 -1.98 30.83
C ALA A 49 54.66 -3.11 31.56
N LEU A 50 53.99 -3.99 30.80
CA LEU A 50 53.29 -5.14 31.33
C LEU A 50 54.20 -6.27 31.79
N ASP A 51 55.36 -6.44 31.14
CA ASP A 51 56.43 -7.38 31.59
C ASP A 51 56.99 -6.95 32.93
N ALA A 52 57.09 -5.63 33.18
CA ALA A 52 57.54 -5.09 34.48
C ALA A 52 56.48 -5.17 35.57
N VAL A 53 55.19 -4.87 35.23
CA VAL A 53 54.04 -4.93 36.12
C VAL A 53 52.83 -5.51 35.34
N PRO A 54 52.62 -6.83 35.42
CA PRO A 54 51.61 -7.53 34.61
C PRO A 54 50.15 -7.03 34.79
N GLY A 55 49.82 -6.49 35.95
CA GLY A 55 48.47 -5.96 36.23
C GLY A 55 48.35 -4.44 36.10
N HIS A 56 49.25 -3.76 35.38
CA HIS A 56 49.22 -2.30 35.29
C HIS A 56 48.06 -1.78 34.47
N ALA A 57 47.03 -1.21 35.11
CA ALA A 57 45.76 -0.81 34.51
C ALA A 57 45.91 0.09 33.28
N ALA A 58 46.71 1.18 33.38
CA ALA A 58 46.89 2.10 32.28
C ALA A 58 47.62 1.48 31.08
N ALA A 59 48.59 0.53 31.33
CA ALA A 59 49.27 -0.16 30.25
C ALA A 59 48.32 -1.10 29.47
N HIS A 60 47.48 -1.84 30.19
CA HIS A 60 46.43 -2.64 29.59
C HIS A 60 45.45 -1.78 28.78
N PHE A 61 44.98 -0.69 29.36
CA PHE A 61 44.03 0.21 28.70
C PHE A 61 44.60 0.78 27.41
N GLU A 62 45.82 1.33 27.46
CA GLU A 62 46.46 1.88 26.24
C GLU A 62 46.76 0.81 25.17
N LEU A 63 47.11 -0.42 25.63
CA LEU A 63 47.29 -1.54 24.68
C LEU A 63 45.97 -1.98 24.08
N GLY A 64 44.90 -1.99 24.85
CA GLY A 64 43.55 -2.22 24.38
C GLY A 64 43.13 -1.20 23.31
N LEU A 65 43.32 0.10 23.56
CA LEU A 65 43.02 1.16 22.60
C LEU A 65 43.82 1.01 21.30
N LEU A 66 45.11 0.68 21.44
CA LEU A 66 45.98 0.47 20.29
C LEU A 66 45.55 -0.75 19.47
N THR A 67 45.25 -1.86 20.14
CA THR A 67 44.82 -3.12 19.51
C THR A 67 43.46 -2.93 18.82
N ASN A 68 42.51 -2.25 19.45
CA ASN A 68 41.20 -1.93 18.86
C ASN A 68 41.33 -1.10 17.57
N ARG A 69 42.36 -0.24 17.50
CA ARG A 69 42.61 0.61 16.32
C ARG A 69 43.37 -0.08 15.20
N THR A 70 44.30 -1.01 15.53
CA THR A 70 45.28 -1.57 14.58
C THR A 70 45.07 -3.04 14.24
N GLU A 71 44.24 -3.74 14.97
CA GLU A 71 43.92 -5.16 14.82
C GLU A 71 42.38 -5.36 14.82
N ALA A 72 41.90 -6.52 15.27
CA ALA A 72 40.51 -6.79 15.44
C ALA A 72 40.00 -6.34 16.83
N PRO A 73 38.80 -5.73 16.94
CA PRO A 73 38.19 -5.34 18.22
C PRO A 73 38.17 -6.47 19.26
N ALA A 74 37.97 -7.71 18.82
CA ALA A 74 37.94 -8.88 19.69
C ALA A 74 39.28 -9.08 20.47
N ALA A 75 40.39 -8.73 19.89
CA ALA A 75 41.72 -8.84 20.53
C ALA A 75 41.94 -7.75 21.61
N ALA A 76 41.19 -6.67 21.59
CA ALA A 76 41.27 -5.61 22.60
C ALA A 76 40.51 -5.95 23.89
N VAL A 77 39.46 -6.80 23.82
CA VAL A 77 38.62 -7.14 24.97
C VAL A 77 39.40 -7.64 26.18
N PRO A 78 40.34 -8.62 26.08
CA PRO A 78 41.09 -9.08 27.22
C PRO A 78 41.86 -7.95 27.92
N HIS A 79 42.44 -7.03 27.16
CA HIS A 79 43.19 -5.91 27.71
C HIS A 79 42.29 -4.93 28.47
N PHE A 80 41.09 -4.61 27.91
CA PHE A 80 40.14 -3.75 28.66
C PHE A 80 39.57 -4.43 29.90
N VAL A 81 39.38 -5.76 29.89
CA VAL A 81 38.96 -6.53 31.08
C VAL A 81 40.04 -6.46 32.16
N GLU A 82 41.33 -6.65 31.83
CA GLU A 82 42.41 -6.55 32.86
C GLU A 82 42.59 -5.11 33.34
N ALA A 83 42.47 -4.09 32.48
CA ALA A 83 42.47 -2.70 32.90
C ALA A 83 41.36 -2.40 33.89
N LEU A 84 40.15 -2.87 33.61
CA LEU A 84 38.97 -2.68 34.46
C LEU A 84 39.08 -3.45 35.79
N ARG A 85 39.64 -4.66 35.77
CA ARG A 85 39.90 -5.45 36.98
C ARG A 85 40.89 -4.76 37.91
N ALA A 86 41.94 -4.13 37.36
CA ALA A 86 43.00 -3.46 38.13
C ALA A 86 42.60 -2.09 38.65
N ALA A 87 41.72 -1.35 37.96
CA ALA A 87 41.27 -0.02 38.38
C ALA A 87 39.77 0.21 38.03
N PRO A 88 38.85 -0.44 38.76
CA PRO A 88 37.42 -0.37 38.52
C PRO A 88 36.79 1.01 38.83
N GLU A 89 37.54 1.91 39.44
CA GLU A 89 37.13 3.31 39.68
C GLU A 89 37.34 4.24 38.48
N ARG A 90 37.91 3.72 37.37
CA ARG A 90 38.17 4.50 36.14
C ARG A 90 37.03 4.38 35.13
N PRO A 91 36.15 5.38 34.99
CA PRO A 91 34.99 5.31 34.08
C PRO A 91 35.35 5.06 32.60
N ALA A 92 36.48 5.61 32.13
CA ALA A 92 36.95 5.43 30.77
C ALA A 92 37.21 3.94 30.39
N TYR A 93 37.52 3.09 31.38
CA TYR A 93 37.79 1.67 31.13
C TYR A 93 36.47 0.90 30.86
N TRP A 94 35.42 1.25 31.61
CA TRP A 94 34.08 0.73 31.39
C TRP A 94 33.56 1.10 30.02
N LEU A 95 33.66 2.38 29.65
CA LEU A 95 33.22 2.88 28.32
C LEU A 95 33.92 2.17 27.20
N ALA A 96 35.25 2.06 27.24
CA ALA A 96 36.03 1.43 26.17
C ALA A 96 35.68 -0.06 26.00
N LEU A 97 35.50 -0.80 27.12
CA LEU A 97 35.06 -2.20 27.05
C LEU A 97 33.66 -2.32 26.48
N ALA A 98 32.72 -1.51 26.99
CA ALA A 98 31.34 -1.54 26.58
C ALA A 98 31.16 -1.19 25.09
N THR A 99 31.84 -0.14 24.62
CA THR A 99 31.85 0.26 23.20
C THR A 99 32.44 -0.84 22.31
N THR A 100 33.53 -1.47 22.76
CA THR A 100 34.13 -2.58 22.01
C THR A 100 33.20 -3.79 21.91
N LEU A 101 32.44 -4.09 22.99
CA LEU A 101 31.44 -5.15 23.02
C LEU A 101 30.28 -4.85 22.04
N LEU A 102 29.83 -3.58 21.95
CA LEU A 102 28.83 -3.15 20.96
C LEU A 102 29.34 -3.37 19.53
N THR A 103 30.57 -2.96 19.23
CA THR A 103 31.19 -3.15 17.92
C THR A 103 31.27 -4.63 17.52
N LEU A 104 31.37 -5.52 18.50
CA LEU A 104 31.39 -6.98 18.32
C LEU A 104 29.97 -7.61 18.31
N ASN A 105 28.92 -6.81 18.31
CA ASN A 105 27.52 -7.23 18.43
C ASN A 105 27.23 -8.07 19.71
N ARG A 106 28.03 -7.88 20.78
CA ARG A 106 27.86 -8.52 22.12
C ARG A 106 27.03 -7.62 23.03
N VAL A 107 25.81 -7.25 22.56
CA VAL A 107 24.97 -6.21 23.16
C VAL A 107 24.56 -6.56 24.59
N GLY A 108 24.22 -7.85 24.87
CA GLY A 108 23.85 -8.31 26.20
C GLY A 108 24.97 -8.14 27.24
N GLU A 109 26.23 -8.36 26.85
CA GLU A 109 27.39 -8.18 27.72
C GLU A 109 27.70 -6.69 27.92
N ALA A 110 27.56 -5.87 26.90
CA ALA A 110 27.70 -4.42 27.01
C ALA A 110 26.64 -3.85 27.99
N ARG A 111 25.38 -4.32 27.88
CA ARG A 111 24.30 -3.95 28.80
C ARG A 111 24.63 -4.30 30.26
N ALA A 112 24.93 -5.57 30.50
CA ALA A 112 25.28 -6.03 31.86
C ALA A 112 26.49 -5.28 32.44
N LEU A 113 27.45 -4.92 31.60
CA LEU A 113 28.62 -4.14 32.00
C LEU A 113 28.22 -2.73 32.43
N MET A 114 27.37 -2.04 31.67
CA MET A 114 26.95 -0.68 31.95
C MET A 114 25.96 -0.58 33.12
N GLU A 115 25.10 -1.58 33.32
CA GLU A 115 24.27 -1.71 34.51
C GLU A 115 25.15 -1.85 35.76
N ARG A 116 26.17 -2.71 35.75
CA ARG A 116 27.15 -2.83 36.83
C ARG A 116 27.96 -1.55 37.03
N PHE A 117 28.26 -0.78 36.02
CA PHE A 117 28.91 0.52 36.12
C PHE A 117 28.04 1.51 36.87
N ARG A 118 26.73 1.61 36.54
CA ARG A 118 25.78 2.47 37.22
C ARG A 118 25.68 2.17 38.71
N ASP A 119 25.75 0.89 39.09
CA ASP A 119 25.59 0.43 40.45
C ASP A 119 26.88 0.59 41.30
N LYS A 120 27.97 1.04 40.71
CA LYS A 120 29.27 1.20 41.41
C LYS A 120 29.36 2.40 42.34
N GLY A 121 28.42 3.36 42.28
CA GLY A 121 28.41 4.53 43.16
C GLY A 121 29.59 5.49 42.94
N LEU A 122 30.10 5.58 41.72
CA LEU A 122 31.13 6.55 41.33
C LEU A 122 30.57 7.97 41.34
N PRO A 123 31.43 9.04 41.33
CA PRO A 123 30.97 10.44 41.32
C PRO A 123 29.92 10.69 40.24
N ASP A 124 28.79 11.28 40.61
CA ASP A 124 27.60 11.45 39.78
C ASP A 124 27.84 12.09 38.41
N ASP A 125 28.73 13.08 38.33
CA ASP A 125 29.00 13.81 37.10
C ASP A 125 29.81 12.97 36.06
N GLU A 126 30.79 12.18 36.55
CA GLU A 126 31.59 11.34 35.67
C GLU A 126 30.81 10.10 35.21
N THR A 127 30.01 9.52 36.11
CA THR A 127 29.13 8.41 35.81
C THR A 127 28.08 8.83 34.75
N ARG A 128 27.41 9.96 34.95
CA ARG A 128 26.44 10.51 34.00
C ARG A 128 27.04 10.76 32.62
N ARG A 129 28.27 11.33 32.58
CA ARG A 129 28.95 11.58 31.30
C ARG A 129 29.26 10.28 30.54
N VAL A 130 29.80 9.26 31.21
CA VAL A 130 30.12 7.98 30.60
C VAL A 130 28.87 7.25 30.12
N LEU A 131 27.81 7.24 30.92
CA LEU A 131 26.51 6.67 30.50
C LEU A 131 25.94 7.40 29.29
N LYS A 132 25.96 8.73 29.27
CA LYS A 132 25.52 9.53 28.15
C LYS A 132 26.32 9.23 26.88
N ASP A 133 27.67 9.21 26.96
CA ASP A 133 28.53 8.90 25.82
C ASP A 133 28.26 7.50 25.25
N PHE A 134 27.98 6.53 26.14
CA PHE A 134 27.64 5.16 25.71
C PHE A 134 26.24 5.08 25.07
N VAL A 135 25.24 5.73 25.68
CA VAL A 135 23.87 5.81 25.17
C VAL A 135 23.84 6.41 23.76
N GLU A 136 24.56 7.51 23.54
CA GLU A 136 24.65 8.14 22.20
C GLU A 136 25.32 7.24 21.17
N GLN A 137 26.36 6.49 21.56
CA GLN A 137 27.01 5.52 20.66
C GLN A 137 26.10 4.35 20.34
N ALA A 138 25.39 3.81 21.34
CA ALA A 138 24.42 2.72 21.15
C ALA A 138 23.25 3.17 20.29
N PHE A 139 22.74 4.39 20.49
CA PHE A 139 21.70 5.00 19.67
C PHE A 139 22.13 5.15 18.21
N THR A 140 23.34 5.72 17.98
CA THR A 140 23.88 5.90 16.62
C THR A 140 24.02 4.55 15.89
N LEU A 141 24.48 3.52 16.60
CA LEU A 141 24.59 2.18 16.04
C LEU A 141 23.20 1.57 15.76
N GLY A 142 22.26 1.72 16.68
CA GLY A 142 20.87 1.30 16.51
C GLY A 142 20.18 1.97 15.31
N GLN A 143 20.43 3.26 15.13
CA GLN A 143 19.95 4.00 13.94
C GLN A 143 20.58 3.47 12.65
N ALA A 144 21.87 3.21 12.62
CA ALA A 144 22.53 2.65 11.45
C ALA A 144 21.99 1.27 11.04
N HIS A 145 21.70 0.39 12.02
CA HIS A 145 21.06 -0.90 11.76
C HIS A 145 19.62 -0.74 11.26
N TYR A 146 18.87 0.22 11.81
CA TYR A 146 17.52 0.54 11.32
C TYR A 146 17.55 1.00 9.86
N GLU A 147 18.47 1.90 9.49
CA GLU A 147 18.65 2.39 8.12
C GLU A 147 19.09 1.27 7.17
N ALA A 148 19.91 0.34 7.64
CA ALA A 148 20.32 -0.86 6.92
C ALA A 148 19.23 -1.96 6.84
N ASN A 149 18.04 -1.71 7.41
CA ASN A 149 16.92 -2.67 7.51
C ASN A 149 17.21 -3.91 8.38
N ASP A 150 18.24 -3.87 9.22
CA ASP A 150 18.44 -4.88 10.26
C ASP A 150 17.64 -4.50 11.52
N LEU A 151 16.33 -4.72 11.44
CA LEU A 151 15.40 -4.28 12.47
C LEU A 151 15.59 -5.03 13.80
N THR A 152 16.05 -6.28 13.74
CA THR A 152 16.28 -7.08 14.96
C THR A 152 17.42 -6.53 15.79
N THR A 153 18.56 -6.24 15.17
CA THR A 153 19.70 -5.63 15.89
C THR A 153 19.38 -4.20 16.33
N ALA A 154 18.66 -3.44 15.49
CA ALA A 154 18.21 -2.10 15.84
C ALA A 154 17.33 -2.10 17.11
N GLU A 155 16.32 -2.96 17.20
CA GLU A 155 15.46 -3.09 18.39
C GLU A 155 16.29 -3.40 19.66
N ILE A 156 17.19 -4.38 19.62
CA ILE A 156 18.03 -4.75 20.75
C ILE A 156 18.87 -3.56 21.24
N LEU A 157 19.45 -2.78 20.31
CA LEU A 157 20.25 -1.61 20.65
C LEU A 157 19.40 -0.46 21.19
N LEU A 158 18.23 -0.22 20.61
CA LEU A 158 17.31 0.82 21.07
C LEU A 158 16.70 0.49 22.43
N ASP A 159 16.39 -0.77 22.69
CA ASP A 159 15.95 -1.25 24.01
C ASP A 159 17.06 -1.09 25.06
N LEU A 160 18.32 -1.29 24.67
CA LEU A 160 19.47 -1.01 25.55
C LEU A 160 19.51 0.49 25.89
N VAL A 161 19.36 1.37 24.92
CA VAL A 161 19.35 2.83 25.10
C VAL A 161 18.22 3.22 26.05
N ILE A 162 16.99 2.78 25.80
CA ILE A 162 15.79 3.09 26.59
C ILE A 162 15.93 2.55 28.02
N GLY A 163 16.55 1.37 28.18
CA GLY A 163 16.78 0.78 29.50
C GLY A 163 17.83 1.50 30.36
N LEU A 164 18.77 2.21 29.72
CA LEU A 164 19.81 3.00 30.39
C LEU A 164 19.40 4.47 30.60
N ASP A 165 18.65 5.01 29.64
CA ASP A 165 18.09 6.37 29.66
C ASP A 165 16.62 6.31 29.20
N ASP A 166 15.73 6.20 30.15
CA ASP A 166 14.30 6.13 29.91
C ASP A 166 13.70 7.46 29.42
N THR A 167 14.48 8.55 29.42
CA THR A 167 14.06 9.86 28.89
C THR A 167 14.43 10.07 27.42
N HIS A 168 15.14 9.14 26.79
CA HIS A 168 15.63 9.28 25.41
C HIS A 168 14.51 9.14 24.39
N ALA A 169 13.79 10.24 24.11
CA ALA A 169 12.60 10.26 23.25
C ALA A 169 12.90 9.78 21.82
N LYS A 170 14.05 10.15 21.22
CA LYS A 170 14.42 9.75 19.86
C LYS A 170 14.64 8.23 19.72
N ALA A 171 15.24 7.61 20.73
CA ALA A 171 15.41 6.15 20.73
C ALA A 171 14.06 5.44 20.84
N THR A 172 13.18 5.92 21.72
CA THR A 172 11.82 5.41 21.87
C THR A 172 11.02 5.55 20.58
N HIS A 173 11.11 6.69 19.90
CA HIS A 173 10.48 6.89 18.59
C HIS A 173 11.04 5.93 17.54
N LEU A 174 12.35 5.76 17.47
CA LEU A 174 12.97 4.88 16.47
C LEU A 174 12.65 3.40 16.73
N ALA A 175 12.57 2.98 18.00
CA ALA A 175 12.08 1.66 18.41
C ALA A 175 10.62 1.45 17.96
N GLY A 176 9.77 2.47 18.13
CA GLY A 176 8.41 2.47 17.61
C GLY A 176 8.35 2.32 16.08
N ALA A 177 9.25 2.99 15.36
CA ALA A 177 9.36 2.88 13.91
C ALA A 177 9.84 1.48 13.47
N ALA A 178 10.76 0.86 14.21
CA ALA A 178 11.20 -0.52 13.98
C ALA A 178 10.05 -1.52 14.22
N ALA A 179 9.33 -1.39 15.32
CA ALA A 179 8.16 -2.20 15.66
C ALA A 179 7.06 -2.08 14.57
N ALA A 180 6.79 -0.85 14.09
CA ALA A 180 5.81 -0.62 13.01
C ALA A 180 6.20 -1.34 11.73
N ARG A 181 7.48 -1.30 11.33
CA ARG A 181 7.99 -2.02 10.13
C ARG A 181 7.92 -3.53 10.26
N ARG A 182 7.95 -4.07 11.47
CA ARG A 182 7.77 -5.51 11.75
C ARG A 182 6.30 -5.92 11.91
N GLY A 183 5.37 -4.99 11.82
CA GLY A 183 3.94 -5.24 12.00
C GLY A 183 3.48 -5.31 13.46
N HIS A 184 4.34 -4.97 14.42
CA HIS A 184 4.00 -4.89 15.86
C HIS A 184 3.30 -3.56 16.18
N HIS A 185 2.11 -3.36 15.58
CA HIS A 185 1.46 -2.06 15.53
C HIS A 185 1.07 -1.50 16.91
N GLN A 186 0.61 -2.35 17.85
CA GLN A 186 0.27 -1.89 19.18
C GLN A 186 1.52 -1.41 19.94
N GLN A 187 2.61 -2.14 19.87
CA GLN A 187 3.88 -1.74 20.46
C GLN A 187 4.39 -0.43 19.85
N ALA A 188 4.27 -0.27 18.53
CA ALA A 188 4.65 0.97 17.84
C ALA A 188 3.81 2.17 18.33
N TYR A 189 2.49 1.98 18.48
CA TYR A 189 1.60 3.01 19.01
C TYR A 189 2.00 3.45 20.41
N ASP A 190 2.27 2.49 21.32
CA ASP A 190 2.67 2.76 22.69
C ASP A 190 4.00 3.53 22.73
N LEU A 191 4.99 3.10 21.94
CA LEU A 191 6.30 3.74 21.86
C LEU A 191 6.23 5.16 21.27
N PHE A 192 5.44 5.38 20.23
CA PHE A 192 5.22 6.73 19.69
C PHE A 192 4.52 7.63 20.71
N SER A 193 3.54 7.11 21.42
CA SER A 193 2.84 7.86 22.47
C SER A 193 3.78 8.28 23.61
N ILE A 194 4.67 7.39 24.03
CA ILE A 194 5.71 7.68 25.05
C ILE A 194 6.69 8.75 24.50
N ALA A 195 7.15 8.62 23.26
CA ALA A 195 8.06 9.60 22.66
C ALA A 195 7.42 11.00 22.60
N ILE A 196 6.15 11.10 22.17
CA ILE A 196 5.38 12.35 22.15
C ILE A 196 5.20 12.92 23.55
N TYR A 197 4.91 12.09 24.55
CA TYR A 197 4.78 12.55 25.93
C TYR A 197 6.09 13.20 26.44
N ARG A 198 7.24 12.68 26.02
CA ARG A 198 8.57 13.22 26.40
C ARG A 198 8.96 14.49 25.65
N GLU A 199 8.67 14.52 24.34
CA GLU A 199 8.94 15.68 23.48
C GLU A 199 7.67 16.07 22.71
N PRO A 200 6.72 16.81 23.33
CA PRO A 200 5.41 17.13 22.73
C PRO A 200 5.46 18.12 21.57
N ASP A 201 6.59 18.76 21.35
CA ASP A 201 6.78 19.72 20.25
C ASP A 201 7.57 19.12 19.07
N ASN A 202 7.79 17.82 19.04
CA ASN A 202 8.52 17.16 17.98
C ASN A 202 7.57 16.71 16.85
N ALA A 203 7.56 17.46 15.74
CA ALA A 203 6.70 17.21 14.58
C ALA A 203 6.88 15.81 13.97
N ALA A 204 8.11 15.28 13.94
CA ALA A 204 8.40 13.98 13.35
C ALA A 204 7.70 12.84 14.10
N PHE A 205 7.54 12.94 15.42
CA PHE A 205 6.87 11.92 16.23
C PHE A 205 5.37 11.85 15.90
N PHE A 206 4.72 13.01 15.79
CA PHE A 206 3.32 13.08 15.34
C PHE A 206 3.15 12.58 13.91
N SER A 207 4.10 12.88 13.02
CA SER A 207 4.07 12.37 11.64
C SER A 207 4.15 10.84 11.60
N SER A 208 5.00 10.22 12.42
CA SER A 208 5.11 8.77 12.50
C SER A 208 3.88 8.12 13.12
N LEU A 209 3.32 8.71 14.18
CA LEU A 209 2.04 8.26 14.75
C LEU A 209 0.91 8.35 13.73
N GLY A 210 0.81 9.45 12.99
CA GLY A 210 -0.19 9.60 11.94
C GLY A 210 -0.04 8.57 10.81
N ALA A 211 1.18 8.26 10.39
CA ALA A 211 1.44 7.20 9.42
C ALA A 211 1.01 5.81 9.94
N LEU A 212 1.25 5.51 11.22
CA LEU A 212 0.79 4.27 11.85
C LEU A 212 -0.74 4.19 11.91
N LEU A 213 -1.41 5.29 12.29
CA LEU A 213 -2.87 5.36 12.36
C LEU A 213 -3.53 5.16 11.00
N ILE A 214 -2.90 5.61 9.89
CA ILE A 214 -3.33 5.29 8.52
C ILE A 214 -3.33 3.77 8.30
N ILE A 215 -2.29 3.07 8.74
CA ILE A 215 -2.17 1.60 8.61
C ILE A 215 -3.24 0.91 9.45
N LEU A 216 -3.52 1.40 10.64
CA LEU A 216 -4.54 0.88 11.55
C LEU A 216 -5.98 1.20 11.11
N GLY A 217 -6.16 2.08 10.10
CA GLY A 217 -7.48 2.49 9.60
C GLY A 217 -8.16 3.58 10.42
N ASP A 218 -7.51 4.11 11.46
CA ASP A 218 -8.00 5.29 12.19
C ASP A 218 -7.66 6.57 11.41
N ASN A 219 -8.47 6.84 10.39
CA ASN A 219 -8.25 7.99 9.53
C ASN A 219 -8.43 9.33 10.26
N SER A 220 -9.34 9.39 11.24
CA SER A 220 -9.59 10.62 12.02
C SER A 220 -8.41 10.94 12.93
N GLY A 221 -7.91 9.96 13.67
CA GLY A 221 -6.73 10.09 14.50
C GLY A 221 -5.48 10.42 13.67
N ALA A 222 -5.34 9.81 12.50
CA ALA A 222 -4.24 10.09 11.57
C ALA A 222 -4.23 11.55 11.11
N ILE A 223 -5.39 12.09 10.67
CA ILE A 223 -5.51 13.49 10.27
C ILE A 223 -5.14 14.41 11.43
N ALA A 224 -5.70 14.18 12.62
CA ALA A 224 -5.41 15.02 13.79
C ALA A 224 -3.91 15.03 14.17
N ALA A 225 -3.25 13.86 14.18
CA ALA A 225 -1.83 13.76 14.45
C ALA A 225 -0.99 14.46 13.37
N LEU A 226 -1.33 14.30 12.09
CA LEU A 226 -0.60 14.89 10.98
C LEU A 226 -0.83 16.41 10.89
N GLU A 227 -2.02 16.90 11.19
CA GLU A 227 -2.30 18.36 11.31
C GLU A 227 -1.47 18.98 12.45
N LYS A 228 -1.33 18.27 13.58
CA LYS A 228 -0.42 18.70 14.65
C LYS A 228 1.03 18.72 14.16
N ALA A 229 1.47 17.69 13.41
CA ALA A 229 2.82 17.63 12.84
C ALA A 229 3.12 18.85 11.93
N VAL A 230 2.23 19.16 10.96
CA VAL A 230 2.42 20.30 10.05
C VAL A 230 2.22 21.66 10.72
N THR A 231 1.55 21.71 11.87
CA THR A 231 1.45 22.91 12.71
C THR A 231 2.76 23.19 13.44
N LEU A 232 3.40 22.14 13.96
CA LEU A 232 4.69 22.22 14.65
C LEU A 232 5.85 22.50 13.68
N ASP A 233 5.84 21.85 12.53
CA ASP A 233 6.80 22.06 11.44
C ASP A 233 6.09 22.13 10.08
N PRO A 234 5.77 23.34 9.59
CA PRO A 234 5.14 23.55 8.29
C PRO A 234 5.99 23.15 7.09
N ASP A 235 7.27 22.89 7.28
CA ASP A 235 8.20 22.50 6.22
C ASP A 235 8.55 20.99 6.25
N LEU A 236 7.87 20.21 7.08
CA LEU A 236 8.03 18.75 7.15
C LEU A 236 7.33 18.08 5.97
N ALA A 237 8.04 17.91 4.86
CA ALA A 237 7.51 17.35 3.60
C ALA A 237 6.81 15.98 3.77
N ILE A 238 7.35 15.10 4.62
CA ILE A 238 6.79 13.77 4.87
C ILE A 238 5.41 13.86 5.56
N ALA A 239 5.23 14.80 6.50
CA ALA A 239 3.95 14.99 7.17
C ALA A 239 2.86 15.46 6.20
N HIS A 240 3.19 16.40 5.29
CA HIS A 240 2.29 16.81 4.23
C HIS A 240 1.92 15.67 3.28
N SER A 241 2.88 14.80 2.89
CA SER A 241 2.59 13.64 2.06
C SER A 241 1.67 12.65 2.77
N ASN A 242 1.93 12.35 4.04
CA ASN A 242 1.10 11.45 4.83
C ASN A 242 -0.31 12.03 5.04
N LEU A 243 -0.43 13.33 5.30
CA LEU A 243 -1.71 14.01 5.44
C LEU A 243 -2.52 13.99 4.13
N SER A 244 -1.85 14.13 2.98
CA SER A 244 -2.46 13.91 1.67
C SER A 244 -3.05 12.50 1.56
N GLY A 245 -2.31 11.46 1.96
CA GLY A 245 -2.79 10.08 1.98
C GLY A 245 -3.99 9.87 2.91
N ALA A 246 -3.96 10.47 4.11
CA ALA A 246 -5.06 10.40 5.07
C ALA A 246 -6.34 11.07 4.54
N PHE A 247 -6.23 12.26 3.93
CA PHE A 247 -7.37 12.94 3.31
C PHE A 247 -7.96 12.16 2.13
N GLN A 248 -7.15 11.43 1.36
CA GLN A 248 -7.68 10.57 0.29
C GLN A 248 -8.56 9.45 0.82
N ARG A 249 -8.20 8.85 1.96
CA ARG A 249 -8.99 7.77 2.58
C ARG A 249 -10.37 8.21 3.04
N VAL A 250 -10.51 9.48 3.42
CA VAL A 250 -11.80 10.07 3.78
C VAL A 250 -12.47 10.82 2.61
N SER A 251 -11.97 10.62 1.39
CA SER A 251 -12.48 11.24 0.14
C SER A 251 -12.43 12.77 0.12
N HIS A 252 -11.56 13.40 0.89
CA HIS A 252 -11.30 14.85 0.84
C HIS A 252 -10.21 15.17 -0.19
N HIS A 253 -10.52 14.94 -1.46
CA HIS A 253 -9.53 14.94 -2.55
C HIS A 253 -8.87 16.30 -2.81
N ALA A 254 -9.57 17.40 -2.61
CA ALA A 254 -9.00 18.75 -2.76
C ALA A 254 -7.91 19.03 -1.71
N SER A 255 -8.18 18.70 -0.43
CA SER A 255 -7.18 18.83 0.63
C SER A 255 -5.98 17.90 0.38
N ALA A 256 -6.25 16.67 -0.08
CA ALA A 256 -5.19 15.74 -0.47
C ALA A 256 -4.25 16.32 -1.54
N VAL A 257 -4.81 16.92 -2.60
CA VAL A 257 -4.03 17.57 -3.67
C VAL A 257 -3.19 18.74 -3.11
N SER A 258 -3.78 19.62 -2.29
CA SER A 258 -3.08 20.77 -1.70
C SER A 258 -1.88 20.33 -0.86
N HIS A 259 -2.05 19.33 0.01
CA HIS A 259 -0.96 18.83 0.85
C HIS A 259 0.11 18.09 0.03
N ALA A 260 -0.27 17.31 -0.99
CA ALA A 260 0.69 16.68 -1.89
C ALA A 260 1.53 17.73 -2.64
N GLN A 261 0.92 18.81 -3.13
CA GLN A 261 1.61 19.92 -3.79
C GLN A 261 2.58 20.63 -2.82
N ARG A 262 2.18 20.85 -1.56
CA ARG A 262 3.08 21.41 -0.55
C ARG A 262 4.27 20.51 -0.28
N SER A 263 4.03 19.19 -0.14
CA SER A 263 5.11 18.20 0.02
C SER A 263 6.11 18.23 -1.15
N ILE A 264 5.62 18.30 -2.39
CA ILE A 264 6.47 18.40 -3.60
C ILE A 264 7.23 19.72 -3.64
N ALA A 265 6.62 20.83 -3.24
CA ALA A 265 7.30 22.14 -3.17
C ALA A 265 8.47 22.10 -2.18
N LEU A 266 8.33 21.37 -1.07
CA LEU A 266 9.36 21.19 -0.06
C LEU A 266 10.43 20.17 -0.48
N ASN A 267 10.02 19.07 -1.11
CA ASN A 267 10.90 18.03 -1.62
C ASN A 267 10.45 17.53 -3.01
N PRO A 268 10.94 18.13 -4.11
CA PRO A 268 10.55 17.75 -5.48
C PRO A 268 10.90 16.33 -5.90
N ASN A 269 11.79 15.67 -5.17
CA ASN A 269 12.24 14.31 -5.45
C ASN A 269 11.55 13.24 -4.57
N PHE A 270 10.51 13.61 -3.84
CA PHE A 270 9.76 12.67 -3.03
C PHE A 270 8.70 11.94 -3.87
N SER A 271 9.03 10.73 -4.35
CA SER A 271 8.17 9.90 -5.20
C SER A 271 6.77 9.68 -4.58
N GLY A 272 6.69 9.42 -3.26
CA GLY A 272 5.41 9.24 -2.57
C GLY A 272 4.46 10.43 -2.67
N ALA A 273 4.99 11.66 -2.63
CA ALA A 273 4.17 12.86 -2.78
C ALA A 273 3.59 13.00 -4.20
N HIS A 274 4.37 12.63 -5.23
CA HIS A 274 3.87 12.59 -6.62
C HIS A 274 2.79 11.52 -6.81
N ILE A 275 2.91 10.34 -6.16
CA ILE A 275 1.86 9.32 -6.17
C ILE A 275 0.58 9.87 -5.54
N ASN A 276 0.69 10.47 -4.35
CA ASN A 276 -0.45 11.04 -3.64
C ASN A 276 -1.11 12.16 -4.45
N LEU A 277 -0.32 13.03 -5.10
CA LEU A 277 -0.85 14.05 -6.00
C LEU A 277 -1.62 13.42 -7.16
N GLY A 278 -1.03 12.41 -7.82
CA GLY A 278 -1.68 11.69 -8.92
C GLY A 278 -2.99 11.04 -8.50
N CYS A 279 -3.04 10.40 -7.33
CA CYS A 279 -4.27 9.80 -6.80
C CYS A 279 -5.37 10.84 -6.53
N GLY A 280 -5.03 11.97 -5.89
CA GLY A 280 -5.98 13.05 -5.65
C GLY A 280 -6.50 13.69 -6.94
N LEU A 281 -5.60 13.96 -7.90
CA LEU A 281 -5.98 14.50 -9.21
C LEU A 281 -6.86 13.54 -10.00
N LYS A 282 -6.56 12.23 -9.98
CA LYS A 282 -7.39 11.20 -10.60
C LYS A 282 -8.82 11.24 -10.04
N SER A 283 -8.97 11.25 -8.72
CA SER A 283 -10.29 11.28 -8.06
C SER A 283 -11.08 12.58 -8.34
N LEU A 284 -10.39 13.67 -8.69
CA LEU A 284 -11.00 14.92 -9.15
C LEU A 284 -11.25 14.94 -10.67
N GLY A 285 -11.02 13.85 -11.41
CA GLY A 285 -11.16 13.77 -12.86
C GLY A 285 -10.08 14.54 -13.65
N ARG A 286 -8.95 14.93 -13.02
CA ARG A 286 -7.82 15.62 -13.65
C ARG A 286 -6.81 14.61 -14.22
N LEU A 287 -7.27 13.79 -15.16
CA LEU A 287 -6.55 12.61 -15.60
C LEU A 287 -5.19 12.90 -16.27
N PRO A 288 -5.05 13.89 -17.17
CA PRO A 288 -3.75 14.20 -17.77
C PRO A 288 -2.71 14.60 -16.70
N GLU A 289 -3.10 15.42 -15.73
CA GLU A 289 -2.22 15.86 -14.65
C GLU A 289 -1.90 14.72 -13.67
N ALA A 290 -2.86 13.82 -13.42
CA ALA A 290 -2.65 12.63 -12.63
C ALA A 290 -1.61 11.70 -13.28
N ILE A 291 -1.75 11.43 -14.58
CA ILE A 291 -0.80 10.61 -15.34
C ILE A 291 0.60 11.24 -15.30
N ALA A 292 0.73 12.55 -15.54
CA ALA A 292 2.01 13.25 -15.45
C ALA A 292 2.64 13.15 -14.06
N SER A 293 1.83 13.18 -12.99
CA SER A 293 2.30 13.03 -11.61
C SER A 293 2.82 11.60 -11.36
N PHE A 294 2.14 10.56 -11.87
CA PHE A 294 2.62 9.18 -11.80
C PHE A 294 3.87 8.96 -12.64
N ASP A 295 3.97 9.57 -13.83
CA ASP A 295 5.17 9.52 -14.66
C ASP A 295 6.37 10.14 -13.93
N ARG A 296 6.17 11.24 -13.23
CA ARG A 296 7.22 11.84 -12.40
C ARG A 296 7.62 10.94 -11.23
N ALA A 297 6.66 10.30 -10.57
CA ALA A 297 6.94 9.32 -9.51
C ALA A 297 7.78 8.15 -10.05
N LEU A 298 7.46 7.63 -11.23
CA LEU A 298 8.19 6.55 -11.90
C LEU A 298 9.57 6.96 -12.42
N ALA A 299 9.75 8.22 -12.79
CA ALA A 299 11.07 8.76 -13.12
C ALA A 299 12.00 8.80 -11.89
N LEU A 300 11.43 8.99 -10.69
CA LEU A 300 12.15 8.99 -9.42
C LEU A 300 12.37 7.58 -8.86
N ASP A 301 11.37 6.72 -8.99
CA ASP A 301 11.39 5.33 -8.56
C ASP A 301 10.75 4.41 -9.63
N PRO A 302 11.54 3.92 -10.60
CA PRO A 302 11.04 3.08 -11.70
C PRO A 302 10.48 1.72 -11.26
N ARG A 303 10.74 1.30 -10.02
CA ARG A 303 10.26 0.03 -9.47
C ARG A 303 9.01 0.16 -8.61
N ASN A 304 8.44 1.33 -8.51
CA ASN A 304 7.28 1.57 -7.67
C ASN A 304 6.01 0.96 -8.26
N VAL A 305 5.60 -0.17 -7.71
CA VAL A 305 4.43 -0.95 -8.14
C VAL A 305 3.15 -0.13 -8.06
N ALA A 306 2.98 0.63 -6.97
CA ALA A 306 1.78 1.44 -6.77
C ALA A 306 1.67 2.57 -7.81
N ALA A 307 2.79 3.22 -8.16
CA ALA A 307 2.82 4.25 -9.19
C ALA A 307 2.46 3.68 -10.58
N HIS A 308 3.00 2.51 -10.93
CA HIS A 308 2.66 1.83 -12.19
C HIS A 308 1.16 1.49 -12.24
N SER A 309 0.62 0.84 -11.21
CA SER A 309 -0.77 0.41 -11.17
C SER A 309 -1.75 1.59 -11.17
N ASN A 310 -1.46 2.65 -10.39
CA ASN A 310 -2.28 3.86 -10.39
C ASN A 310 -2.25 4.60 -11.73
N ARG A 311 -1.09 4.62 -12.41
CA ARG A 311 -0.97 5.19 -13.76
C ARG A 311 -1.81 4.41 -14.78
N LEU A 312 -1.72 3.08 -14.76
CA LEU A 312 -2.54 2.21 -15.62
C LEU A 312 -4.03 2.45 -15.36
N PHE A 313 -4.43 2.55 -14.09
CA PHE A 313 -5.83 2.82 -13.76
C PHE A 313 -6.30 4.20 -14.25
N ALA A 314 -5.46 5.24 -14.12
CA ALA A 314 -5.78 6.57 -14.64
C ALA A 314 -5.90 6.58 -16.18
N LYS A 315 -5.08 5.78 -16.86
CA LYS A 315 -5.13 5.64 -18.33
C LYS A 315 -6.42 4.99 -18.82
N LEU A 316 -7.01 4.05 -18.08
CA LEU A 316 -8.32 3.46 -18.43
C LEU A 316 -9.47 4.48 -18.40
N TYR A 317 -9.35 5.54 -17.61
CA TYR A 317 -10.33 6.61 -17.56
C TYR A 317 -10.09 7.71 -18.61
N SER A 318 -8.94 7.70 -19.29
CA SER A 318 -8.49 8.76 -20.17
C SER A 318 -8.92 8.51 -21.63
N GLU A 319 -9.64 9.46 -22.24
CA GLU A 319 -9.99 9.42 -23.66
C GLU A 319 -8.78 9.56 -24.60
N GLY A 320 -7.67 10.10 -24.10
CA GLY A 320 -6.44 10.32 -24.85
C GLY A 320 -5.50 9.12 -24.94
N VAL A 321 -5.90 7.95 -24.41
CA VAL A 321 -5.07 6.73 -24.39
C VAL A 321 -5.75 5.66 -25.20
N SER A 322 -5.06 5.15 -26.24
CA SER A 322 -5.56 4.02 -27.02
C SER A 322 -5.51 2.71 -26.19
N PRO A 323 -6.37 1.73 -26.52
CA PRO A 323 -6.29 0.40 -25.90
C PRO A 323 -4.92 -0.28 -26.09
N GLU A 324 -4.28 -0.04 -27.23
CA GLU A 324 -2.96 -0.55 -27.60
C GLU A 324 -1.86 0.07 -26.73
N ASP A 325 -1.90 1.39 -26.50
CA ASP A 325 -0.95 2.10 -25.61
C ASP A 325 -1.11 1.63 -24.15
N TYR A 326 -2.36 1.43 -23.72
CA TYR A 326 -2.61 0.84 -22.41
C TYR A 326 -2.00 -0.55 -22.29
N ALA A 327 -2.26 -1.43 -23.27
CA ALA A 327 -1.76 -2.79 -23.28
C ALA A 327 -0.21 -2.85 -23.36
N ALA A 328 0.41 -1.92 -24.09
CA ALA A 328 1.87 -1.79 -24.15
C ALA A 328 2.46 -1.41 -22.77
N ASP A 329 1.84 -0.48 -22.06
CA ASP A 329 2.25 -0.08 -20.71
C ASP A 329 2.07 -1.21 -19.69
N ALA A 330 0.96 -1.94 -19.76
CA ALA A 330 0.71 -3.10 -18.89
C ALA A 330 1.76 -4.20 -19.14
N ARG A 331 2.07 -4.50 -20.42
CA ARG A 331 3.17 -5.42 -20.76
C ARG A 331 4.53 -4.93 -20.26
N SER A 332 4.78 -3.62 -20.31
CA SER A 332 6.01 -3.04 -19.76
C SER A 332 6.13 -3.25 -18.25
N PHE A 333 5.03 -3.11 -17.49
CA PHE A 333 4.97 -3.48 -16.08
C PHE A 333 5.33 -4.96 -15.88
N GLY A 334 4.71 -5.86 -16.65
CA GLY A 334 4.97 -7.30 -16.59
C GLY A 334 6.45 -7.62 -16.84
N THR A 335 7.01 -7.10 -17.92
CA THR A 335 8.41 -7.40 -18.30
C THR A 335 9.42 -6.84 -17.29
N ARG A 336 9.19 -5.62 -16.79
CA ARG A 336 10.17 -4.96 -15.90
C ARG A 336 10.12 -5.43 -14.46
N LEU A 337 8.93 -5.68 -13.93
CA LEU A 337 8.73 -5.92 -12.51
C LEU A 337 8.34 -7.37 -12.20
N ALA A 338 7.59 -8.03 -13.09
CA ALA A 338 7.05 -9.36 -12.82
C ALA A 338 7.92 -10.49 -13.37
N GLU A 339 8.37 -10.43 -14.63
CA GLU A 339 9.17 -11.50 -15.24
C GLU A 339 10.46 -11.85 -14.48
N PRO A 340 11.21 -10.90 -13.89
CA PRO A 340 12.39 -11.23 -13.08
C PRO A 340 12.10 -12.05 -11.82
N LEU A 341 10.82 -12.11 -11.38
CA LEU A 341 10.40 -12.82 -10.17
C LEU A 341 9.90 -14.23 -10.46
N LEU A 342 9.77 -14.61 -11.73
CA LEU A 342 9.20 -15.90 -12.13
C LEU A 342 10.03 -17.07 -11.60
N ARG A 343 9.41 -17.90 -10.78
CA ARG A 343 9.98 -19.13 -10.26
C ARG A 343 9.75 -20.29 -11.24
N ARG A 344 10.80 -20.71 -11.92
CA ARG A 344 10.74 -21.85 -12.87
C ARG A 344 11.01 -23.15 -12.14
N ARG A 345 9.97 -23.77 -11.58
CA ARG A 345 10.04 -25.07 -10.89
C ARG A 345 8.84 -25.93 -11.26
N PRO A 346 8.99 -27.28 -11.24
CA PRO A 346 7.86 -28.16 -11.48
C PRO A 346 6.85 -28.04 -10.33
N PHE A 347 5.56 -28.19 -10.67
CA PHE A 347 4.49 -28.21 -9.69
C PHE A 347 4.27 -29.66 -9.20
N PRO A 348 4.22 -29.89 -7.86
CA PRO A 348 4.01 -31.22 -7.30
C PRO A 348 2.56 -31.68 -7.31
N ASN A 349 1.65 -30.85 -7.80
CA ASN A 349 0.21 -31.11 -7.82
C ASN A 349 -0.12 -32.41 -8.58
N ASP A 350 -0.98 -33.27 -7.99
CA ASP A 350 -1.50 -34.44 -8.66
C ASP A 350 -2.26 -34.06 -9.93
N ARG A 351 -1.90 -34.64 -11.05
CA ARG A 351 -2.40 -34.34 -12.40
C ARG A 351 -3.69 -35.02 -12.77
N ASP A 352 -4.35 -35.71 -11.83
CA ASP A 352 -5.66 -36.32 -12.08
C ASP A 352 -6.65 -35.22 -12.55
N PRO A 353 -7.23 -35.34 -13.77
CA PRO A 353 -8.08 -34.33 -14.34
C PRO A 353 -9.42 -34.16 -13.63
N ASP A 354 -9.84 -35.18 -12.88
CA ASP A 354 -11.19 -35.27 -12.32
C ASP A 354 -11.25 -35.14 -10.79
N ARG A 355 -10.11 -35.13 -10.10
CA ARG A 355 -10.07 -34.94 -8.64
C ARG A 355 -10.67 -33.62 -8.20
N ARG A 356 -10.98 -33.49 -6.92
CA ARG A 356 -11.35 -32.21 -6.30
C ARG A 356 -10.19 -31.23 -6.41
N LEU A 357 -10.43 -30.01 -6.98
CA LEU A 357 -9.42 -28.97 -7.20
C LEU A 357 -9.41 -27.97 -6.06
N ARG A 358 -8.22 -27.50 -5.69
CA ARG A 358 -8.02 -26.38 -4.75
C ARG A 358 -7.94 -25.08 -5.51
N VAL A 359 -8.90 -24.18 -5.24
CA VAL A 359 -8.98 -22.86 -5.87
C VAL A 359 -8.67 -21.78 -4.82
N GLY A 360 -7.58 -21.06 -5.00
CA GLY A 360 -7.19 -19.94 -4.15
C GLY A 360 -7.66 -18.60 -4.73
N PHE A 361 -8.16 -17.69 -3.90
CA PHE A 361 -8.60 -16.36 -4.29
C PHE A 361 -7.78 -15.31 -3.54
N VAL A 362 -7.06 -14.47 -4.27
CA VAL A 362 -6.22 -13.40 -3.71
C VAL A 362 -6.92 -12.06 -3.91
N SER A 363 -7.19 -11.32 -2.83
CA SER A 363 -7.87 -10.03 -2.93
C SER A 363 -7.68 -9.15 -1.69
N ALA A 364 -7.63 -7.83 -1.91
CA ALA A 364 -7.85 -6.82 -0.87
C ALA A 364 -9.33 -6.54 -0.63
N ASP A 365 -10.21 -7.01 -1.51
CA ASP A 365 -11.59 -6.54 -1.67
C ASP A 365 -12.64 -7.53 -1.11
N LEU A 366 -12.20 -8.55 -0.32
CA LEU A 366 -13.10 -9.45 0.41
C LEU A 366 -13.65 -8.78 1.68
N CYS A 367 -14.18 -7.58 1.51
CA CYS A 367 -14.70 -6.68 2.55
C CYS A 367 -15.85 -5.84 1.96
N THR A 368 -16.25 -4.74 2.60
CA THR A 368 -17.23 -3.77 2.06
C THR A 368 -16.69 -3.13 0.79
N HIS A 369 -16.79 -3.86 -0.30
CA HIS A 369 -16.31 -3.48 -1.63
C HIS A 369 -17.23 -4.04 -2.72
N ALA A 370 -17.15 -3.46 -3.93
CA ALA A 370 -17.92 -3.90 -5.09
C ALA A 370 -17.69 -5.38 -5.44
N VAL A 371 -16.43 -5.86 -5.36
CA VAL A 371 -16.04 -7.25 -5.63
C VAL A 371 -16.85 -8.26 -4.81
N ALA A 372 -17.14 -7.94 -3.54
CA ALA A 372 -17.91 -8.82 -2.68
C ALA A 372 -19.29 -9.17 -3.25
N ARG A 373 -19.95 -8.23 -3.95
CA ARG A 373 -21.27 -8.43 -4.57
C ARG A 373 -21.25 -9.40 -5.77
N PHE A 374 -20.11 -9.67 -6.30
CA PHE A 374 -19.91 -10.57 -7.44
C PHE A 374 -19.34 -11.92 -7.02
N ILE A 375 -18.46 -11.95 -6.02
CA ILE A 375 -17.84 -13.20 -5.56
C ILE A 375 -18.74 -13.96 -4.58
N GLU A 376 -19.52 -13.29 -3.73
CA GLU A 376 -20.36 -13.92 -2.71
C GLU A 376 -21.40 -14.87 -3.32
N PRO A 377 -22.20 -14.50 -4.34
CA PRO A 377 -23.15 -15.41 -4.96
C PRO A 377 -22.46 -16.61 -5.62
N PHE A 378 -21.29 -16.45 -6.24
CA PHE A 378 -20.52 -17.54 -6.77
C PHE A 378 -20.10 -18.53 -5.67
N LEU A 379 -19.58 -18.06 -4.54
CA LEU A 379 -19.14 -18.88 -3.42
C LEU A 379 -20.29 -19.66 -2.75
N ARG A 380 -21.49 -19.14 -2.78
CA ARG A 380 -22.68 -19.84 -2.26
C ARG A 380 -23.13 -20.98 -3.15
N HIS A 381 -22.82 -20.95 -4.46
CA HIS A 381 -23.32 -21.91 -5.45
C HIS A 381 -22.24 -22.79 -6.06
N ILE A 382 -20.95 -22.57 -5.75
CA ILE A 382 -19.86 -23.41 -6.26
C ILE A 382 -20.00 -24.85 -5.76
N ASP A 383 -19.80 -25.81 -6.65
CA ASP A 383 -19.83 -27.24 -6.33
C ASP A 383 -18.68 -27.66 -5.40
N ARG A 384 -18.99 -27.91 -4.14
CA ARG A 384 -18.04 -28.27 -3.08
C ARG A 384 -17.47 -29.69 -3.22
N GLU A 385 -18.08 -30.54 -3.99
CA GLU A 385 -17.53 -31.86 -4.29
C GLU A 385 -16.41 -31.77 -5.32
N ARG A 386 -16.52 -30.80 -6.23
CA ARG A 386 -15.54 -30.56 -7.30
C ARG A 386 -14.42 -29.61 -6.88
N PHE A 387 -14.70 -28.67 -5.95
CA PHE A 387 -13.78 -27.58 -5.60
C PHE A 387 -13.67 -27.37 -4.09
N GLU A 388 -12.44 -27.17 -3.63
CA GLU A 388 -12.09 -26.64 -2.32
C GLU A 388 -11.63 -25.19 -2.52
N THR A 389 -12.15 -24.23 -1.74
CA THR A 389 -11.88 -22.82 -1.92
C THR A 389 -11.08 -22.23 -0.76
N ARG A 390 -10.05 -21.44 -1.05
CA ARG A 390 -9.23 -20.75 -0.05
C ARG A 390 -9.13 -19.27 -0.37
N ALA A 391 -9.29 -18.41 0.64
CA ALA A 391 -9.07 -16.98 0.54
C ALA A 391 -7.68 -16.59 1.03
N TYR A 392 -7.04 -15.69 0.33
CA TYR A 392 -5.80 -15.02 0.70
C TYR A 392 -6.08 -13.51 0.74
N MET A 393 -6.52 -13.03 1.92
CA MET A 393 -6.87 -11.64 2.15
C MET A 393 -5.61 -10.79 2.22
N THR A 394 -5.54 -9.72 1.43
CA THR A 394 -4.34 -8.85 1.36
C THR A 394 -4.49 -7.54 2.16
N GLN A 395 -5.62 -7.34 2.84
CA GLN A 395 -5.88 -6.22 3.72
C GLN A 395 -5.84 -6.66 5.18
N ALA A 396 -5.24 -5.84 6.06
CA ALA A 396 -5.06 -6.21 7.46
C ALA A 396 -6.36 -6.26 8.27
N GLY A 397 -7.29 -5.34 7.98
CA GLY A 397 -8.57 -5.25 8.68
C GLY A 397 -9.66 -6.10 8.04
N GLU A 398 -10.55 -6.64 8.87
CA GLU A 398 -11.76 -7.33 8.45
C GLU A 398 -12.99 -6.56 8.93
N ASP A 399 -14.06 -6.58 8.15
CA ASP A 399 -15.33 -5.93 8.46
C ASP A 399 -16.49 -6.95 8.48
N ALA A 400 -17.71 -6.46 8.62
CA ALA A 400 -18.90 -7.30 8.65
C ALA A 400 -19.09 -8.12 7.34
N VAL A 401 -18.64 -7.62 6.20
CA VAL A 401 -18.67 -8.34 4.92
C VAL A 401 -17.62 -9.45 4.91
N SER A 402 -16.40 -9.17 5.37
CA SER A 402 -15.35 -10.19 5.54
C SER A 402 -15.84 -11.34 6.45
N ALA A 403 -16.46 -10.99 7.59
CA ALA A 403 -17.02 -11.97 8.52
C ALA A 403 -18.11 -12.84 7.88
N ARG A 404 -18.93 -12.27 6.96
CA ARG A 404 -19.96 -13.00 6.22
C ARG A 404 -19.39 -13.88 5.10
N LEU A 405 -18.31 -13.44 4.43
CA LEU A 405 -17.66 -14.19 3.36
C LEU A 405 -16.83 -15.35 3.89
N ARG A 406 -16.17 -15.21 5.04
CA ARG A 406 -15.25 -16.20 5.60
C ARG A 406 -15.83 -17.63 5.66
N PRO A 407 -17.05 -17.88 6.16
CA PRO A 407 -17.62 -19.23 6.21
C PRO A 407 -17.97 -19.81 4.83
N LEU A 408 -17.90 -19.01 3.77
CA LEU A 408 -18.11 -19.48 2.40
C LEU A 408 -16.82 -20.04 1.76
N PHE A 409 -15.68 -19.95 2.44
CA PHE A 409 -14.43 -20.55 2.04
C PHE A 409 -14.09 -21.76 2.93
N ASP A 410 -13.42 -22.78 2.37
CA ASP A 410 -12.91 -23.92 3.14
C ASP A 410 -11.64 -23.52 3.94
N GLY A 411 -10.91 -22.48 3.52
CA GLY A 411 -9.75 -21.92 4.23
C GLY A 411 -9.65 -20.40 4.05
N TRP A 412 -9.12 -19.72 5.08
CA TRP A 412 -8.97 -18.27 5.07
C TRP A 412 -7.63 -17.86 5.68
N HIS A 413 -6.77 -17.25 4.88
CA HIS A 413 -5.48 -16.71 5.29
C HIS A 413 -5.46 -15.19 5.13
N ASN A 414 -5.00 -14.48 6.16
CA ASN A 414 -4.67 -13.08 6.02
C ASN A 414 -3.17 -12.96 5.72
N ILE A 415 -2.83 -12.50 4.51
CA ILE A 415 -1.46 -12.37 4.02
C ILE A 415 -0.97 -10.92 3.98
N ALA A 416 -1.70 -9.98 4.62
CA ALA A 416 -1.36 -8.57 4.59
C ALA A 416 0.03 -8.27 5.20
N ALA A 417 0.42 -9.03 6.22
CA ALA A 417 1.71 -8.87 6.88
C ALA A 417 2.87 -9.64 6.22
N LEU A 418 2.55 -10.54 5.26
CA LEU A 418 3.56 -11.31 4.54
C LEU A 418 4.12 -10.50 3.35
N ASP A 419 5.41 -10.60 3.10
CA ASP A 419 5.97 -10.16 1.83
C ASP A 419 5.51 -11.06 0.67
N ASP A 420 5.84 -10.67 -0.56
CA ASP A 420 5.37 -11.41 -1.74
C ASP A 420 6.01 -12.80 -1.88
N ASP A 421 7.21 -13.01 -1.33
CA ASP A 421 7.87 -14.32 -1.34
C ASP A 421 7.23 -15.26 -0.34
N ALA A 422 7.04 -14.81 0.91
CA ALA A 422 6.36 -15.60 1.95
C ALA A 422 4.89 -15.91 1.59
N ALA A 423 4.19 -14.95 0.96
CA ALA A 423 2.83 -15.19 0.48
C ALA A 423 2.78 -16.22 -0.66
N ALA A 424 3.73 -16.19 -1.60
CA ALA A 424 3.84 -17.20 -2.65
C ALA A 424 4.19 -18.58 -2.08
N ASP A 425 5.11 -18.66 -1.10
CA ASP A 425 5.49 -19.90 -0.43
C ASP A 425 4.31 -20.53 0.33
N LEU A 426 3.47 -19.72 0.99
CA LEU A 426 2.24 -20.19 1.64
C LEU A 426 1.26 -20.80 0.63
N ILE A 427 1.02 -20.12 -0.50
CA ILE A 427 0.12 -20.60 -1.56
C ILE A 427 0.62 -21.92 -2.16
N GLU A 428 1.94 -22.03 -2.36
CA GLU A 428 2.55 -23.29 -2.82
C GLU A 428 2.43 -24.42 -1.79
N ALA A 429 2.65 -24.12 -0.51
CA ALA A 429 2.48 -25.10 0.58
C ALA A 429 1.03 -25.59 0.71
N ASP A 430 0.06 -24.74 0.41
CA ASP A 430 -1.36 -25.08 0.32
C ASP A 430 -1.69 -25.95 -0.91
N ALA A 431 -0.72 -26.14 -1.82
CA ALA A 431 -0.85 -26.89 -3.07
C ALA A 431 -2.08 -26.44 -3.90
N ILE A 432 -2.24 -25.14 -4.05
CA ILE A 432 -3.30 -24.54 -4.86
C ILE A 432 -3.14 -24.96 -6.33
N ASP A 433 -4.23 -25.40 -6.96
CA ASP A 433 -4.26 -25.84 -8.35
C ASP A 433 -4.54 -24.66 -9.30
N ILE A 434 -5.52 -23.84 -8.90
CA ILE A 434 -5.94 -22.65 -9.65
C ILE A 434 -5.91 -21.45 -8.70
N LEU A 435 -5.11 -20.46 -9.00
CA LEU A 435 -5.03 -19.21 -8.23
C LEU A 435 -5.73 -18.09 -8.99
N VAL A 436 -6.70 -17.46 -8.34
CA VAL A 436 -7.56 -16.43 -8.92
C VAL A 436 -7.20 -15.07 -8.32
N ASP A 437 -6.84 -14.12 -9.16
CA ASP A 437 -6.67 -12.71 -8.83
C ASP A 437 -8.01 -11.99 -8.95
N LEU A 438 -8.46 -11.33 -7.89
CA LEU A 438 -9.69 -10.54 -7.88
C LEU A 438 -9.43 -9.02 -7.83
N SER A 439 -8.20 -8.59 -8.01
CA SER A 439 -7.80 -7.19 -7.87
C SER A 439 -7.23 -6.59 -9.15
N GLY A 440 -6.41 -7.34 -9.90
CA GLY A 440 -5.64 -6.78 -11.02
C GLY A 440 -4.78 -5.60 -10.55
N HIS A 441 -4.86 -4.46 -11.22
CA HIS A 441 -4.14 -3.24 -10.85
C HIS A 441 -4.89 -2.34 -9.85
N SER A 442 -5.95 -2.82 -9.18
CA SER A 442 -6.62 -2.05 -8.13
C SER A 442 -5.76 -1.92 -6.85
N ALA A 443 -6.17 -1.05 -5.93
CA ALA A 443 -5.42 -0.84 -4.68
C ALA A 443 -5.33 -2.12 -3.85
N GLY A 444 -4.18 -2.37 -3.23
CA GLY A 444 -3.97 -3.56 -2.38
C GLY A 444 -3.74 -4.86 -3.16
N HIS A 445 -3.61 -4.81 -4.48
CA HIS A 445 -3.31 -5.99 -5.29
C HIS A 445 -1.97 -6.64 -4.93
N ARG A 446 -1.83 -7.93 -5.27
CA ARG A 446 -0.61 -8.72 -5.05
C ARG A 446 -0.14 -9.37 -6.36
N LEU A 447 -0.15 -8.63 -7.47
CA LEU A 447 0.28 -9.15 -8.78
C LEU A 447 1.71 -9.70 -8.76
N LEU A 448 2.59 -9.18 -7.89
CA LEU A 448 3.93 -9.73 -7.76
C LEU A 448 3.97 -11.11 -7.07
N VAL A 449 2.95 -11.51 -6.31
CA VAL A 449 2.77 -12.90 -5.87
C VAL A 449 2.50 -13.78 -7.09
N PHE A 450 1.56 -13.38 -7.97
CA PHE A 450 1.27 -14.09 -9.23
C PHE A 450 2.48 -14.14 -10.17
N ALA A 451 3.32 -13.11 -10.18
CA ALA A 451 4.57 -13.08 -10.95
C ALA A 451 5.52 -14.23 -10.60
N ARG A 452 5.50 -14.71 -9.34
CA ARG A 452 6.27 -15.86 -8.85
C ARG A 452 5.72 -17.20 -9.31
N LYS A 453 4.51 -17.22 -9.88
CA LYS A 453 3.82 -18.42 -10.37
C LYS A 453 3.66 -19.51 -9.28
N PRO A 454 3.02 -19.23 -8.12
CA PRO A 454 2.89 -20.18 -7.03
C PRO A 454 1.87 -21.30 -7.30
N ALA A 455 1.08 -21.22 -8.38
CA ALA A 455 0.10 -22.22 -8.75
C ALA A 455 0.20 -22.61 -10.23
N PRO A 456 -0.15 -23.86 -10.60
CA PRO A 456 -0.13 -24.35 -11.97
C PRO A 456 -0.92 -23.50 -12.95
N VAL A 457 -2.14 -23.13 -12.56
CA VAL A 457 -3.05 -22.28 -13.36
C VAL A 457 -3.32 -20.99 -12.61
N GLN A 458 -3.18 -19.85 -13.30
CA GLN A 458 -3.45 -18.52 -12.75
C GLN A 458 -4.46 -17.77 -13.60
N VAL A 459 -5.46 -17.20 -12.94
CA VAL A 459 -6.62 -16.56 -13.59
C VAL A 459 -6.83 -15.18 -13.00
N THR A 460 -7.01 -14.13 -13.81
CA THR A 460 -7.52 -12.84 -13.32
C THR A 460 -9.01 -12.72 -13.61
N TRP A 461 -9.77 -12.15 -12.67
CA TRP A 461 -11.22 -12.05 -12.74
C TRP A 461 -11.76 -10.85 -11.95
N ILE A 462 -12.83 -10.23 -12.39
CA ILE A 462 -13.68 -9.15 -11.88
C ILE A 462 -13.01 -7.86 -11.39
N GLY A 463 -11.89 -7.87 -10.70
CA GLY A 463 -11.36 -6.67 -10.02
C GLY A 463 -10.87 -5.57 -10.96
N HIS A 464 -10.36 -5.94 -12.14
CA HIS A 464 -9.77 -5.00 -13.10
C HIS A 464 -10.20 -5.34 -14.53
N PRO A 465 -10.85 -4.42 -15.23
CA PRO A 465 -11.43 -4.71 -16.55
C PRO A 465 -10.43 -4.51 -17.71
N ALA A 466 -9.19 -4.97 -17.54
CA ALA A 466 -8.14 -4.94 -18.57
C ALA A 466 -7.07 -5.99 -18.26
N THR A 467 -6.07 -6.12 -19.14
CA THR A 467 -4.93 -7.03 -18.92
C THR A 467 -4.13 -6.67 -17.69
N THR A 468 -3.58 -7.67 -16.99
CA THR A 468 -2.60 -7.50 -15.90
C THR A 468 -1.20 -7.19 -16.45
N GLY A 469 -0.95 -7.52 -17.73
CA GLY A 469 0.36 -7.42 -18.35
C GLY A 469 1.34 -8.53 -17.97
N LEU A 470 0.93 -9.50 -17.11
CA LEU A 470 1.78 -10.57 -16.62
C LEU A 470 1.73 -11.80 -17.53
N ARG A 471 2.90 -12.26 -17.98
CA ARG A 471 3.01 -13.57 -18.68
C ARG A 471 2.75 -14.77 -17.77
N ALA A 472 2.91 -14.60 -16.46
CA ALA A 472 2.61 -15.62 -15.47
C ALA A 472 1.10 -15.84 -15.27
N MET A 473 0.24 -14.89 -15.70
CA MET A 473 -1.21 -15.02 -15.67
C MET A 473 -1.66 -15.75 -16.94
N ASP A 474 -2.26 -16.94 -16.78
CA ASP A 474 -2.60 -17.79 -17.93
C ASP A 474 -3.89 -17.34 -18.60
N TYR A 475 -4.91 -17.01 -17.80
CA TYR A 475 -6.24 -16.73 -18.30
C TYR A 475 -6.83 -15.46 -17.68
N ARG A 476 -7.69 -14.81 -18.46
CA ARG A 476 -8.64 -13.82 -17.99
C ARG A 476 -10.05 -14.37 -18.16
N LEU A 477 -10.81 -14.49 -17.06
CA LEU A 477 -12.21 -14.87 -17.11
C LEU A 477 -13.05 -13.67 -17.55
N THR A 478 -13.81 -13.81 -18.64
CA THR A 478 -14.59 -12.75 -19.28
C THR A 478 -15.84 -13.31 -19.97
N ASP A 479 -16.57 -12.49 -20.72
CA ASP A 479 -17.70 -12.87 -21.56
C ASP A 479 -17.67 -12.18 -22.92
N PHE A 480 -18.61 -12.54 -23.79
CA PHE A 480 -18.71 -11.98 -25.14
C PHE A 480 -19.17 -10.51 -25.17
N GLY A 481 -19.83 -10.03 -24.13
CA GLY A 481 -20.23 -8.63 -24.01
C GLY A 481 -19.06 -7.71 -23.69
N HIS A 482 -18.20 -8.14 -22.76
CA HIS A 482 -17.01 -7.41 -22.36
C HIS A 482 -15.88 -7.49 -23.40
N ASP A 483 -15.56 -8.71 -23.84
CA ASP A 483 -14.44 -8.99 -24.72
C ASP A 483 -14.93 -9.72 -25.97
N GLU A 484 -15.41 -8.95 -26.95
CA GLU A 484 -15.88 -9.45 -28.23
C GLU A 484 -14.72 -10.11 -29.00
N PRO A 485 -14.92 -11.31 -29.61
CA PRO A 485 -13.88 -12.00 -30.35
C PRO A 485 -13.32 -11.13 -31.50
N GLY A 486 -11.98 -11.06 -31.57
CA GLY A 486 -11.26 -10.27 -32.55
C GLY A 486 -11.13 -8.79 -32.23
N LEU A 487 -11.83 -8.27 -31.22
CA LEU A 487 -11.74 -6.87 -30.81
C LEU A 487 -10.61 -6.64 -29.77
N SER A 488 -10.52 -7.47 -28.75
CA SER A 488 -9.62 -7.25 -27.60
C SER A 488 -8.57 -8.33 -27.40
N ASP A 489 -8.57 -9.40 -28.18
CA ASP A 489 -7.69 -10.56 -27.96
C ASP A 489 -6.19 -10.18 -27.95
N THR A 490 -5.77 -9.25 -28.78
CA THR A 490 -4.37 -8.79 -28.86
C THR A 490 -3.99 -7.79 -27.76
N LEU A 491 -4.96 -7.28 -27.03
CA LEU A 491 -4.76 -6.30 -25.95
C LEU A 491 -4.39 -6.95 -24.62
N HIS A 492 -4.47 -8.28 -24.53
CA HIS A 492 -4.21 -9.04 -23.32
C HIS A 492 -2.93 -9.87 -23.42
N THR A 493 -2.26 -10.07 -22.30
CA THR A 493 -1.17 -11.07 -22.12
C THR A 493 -1.75 -12.42 -21.78
N GLU A 494 -2.92 -12.43 -21.16
CA GLU A 494 -3.70 -13.58 -20.76
C GLU A 494 -4.50 -14.15 -21.95
N THR A 495 -4.76 -15.45 -21.94
CA THR A 495 -5.77 -16.05 -22.82
C THR A 495 -7.17 -15.68 -22.32
N LEU A 496 -7.97 -15.02 -23.14
CA LEU A 496 -9.35 -14.69 -22.81
C LEU A 496 -10.22 -15.95 -22.75
N TRP A 497 -10.74 -16.25 -21.57
CA TRP A 497 -11.70 -17.34 -21.38
C TRP A 497 -13.11 -16.75 -21.29
N ARG A 498 -13.83 -16.77 -22.41
CA ARG A 498 -15.18 -16.23 -22.52
C ARG A 498 -16.20 -17.25 -22.04
N LEU A 499 -16.91 -16.91 -20.96
CA LEU A 499 -18.04 -17.69 -20.48
C LEU A 499 -19.23 -17.59 -21.42
N PRO A 500 -20.09 -18.61 -21.51
CA PRO A 500 -21.24 -18.61 -22.43
C PRO A 500 -22.32 -17.57 -22.08
N GLY A 501 -22.42 -17.19 -20.80
CA GLY A 501 -23.36 -16.20 -20.29
C GLY A 501 -22.68 -14.88 -19.94
N VAL A 502 -22.65 -14.57 -18.66
CA VAL A 502 -22.03 -13.37 -18.10
C VAL A 502 -20.69 -13.72 -17.42
N SER A 503 -19.77 -12.78 -17.35
CA SER A 503 -18.48 -12.98 -16.65
C SER A 503 -18.59 -12.80 -15.14
N ALA A 504 -19.70 -12.27 -14.66
CA ALA A 504 -20.01 -12.15 -13.23
C ALA A 504 -21.52 -12.00 -13.03
N THR A 505 -22.07 -12.64 -12.02
CA THR A 505 -23.43 -12.36 -11.56
C THR A 505 -23.40 -11.32 -10.46
N TYR A 506 -24.47 -10.52 -10.37
CA TYR A 506 -24.58 -9.43 -9.42
C TYR A 506 -25.63 -9.77 -8.35
N GLU A 507 -25.29 -9.58 -7.08
CA GLU A 507 -26.25 -9.65 -6.00
C GLU A 507 -26.69 -8.26 -5.56
N ALA A 508 -27.98 -7.97 -5.74
CA ALA A 508 -28.55 -6.74 -5.23
C ALA A 508 -28.60 -6.78 -3.70
N PRO A 509 -28.27 -5.67 -2.99
CA PRO A 509 -28.48 -5.62 -1.53
C PRO A 509 -29.90 -5.93 -1.14
N GLY A 510 -30.06 -6.66 -0.02
CA GLY A 510 -31.40 -7.05 0.44
C GLY A 510 -32.29 -5.90 0.91
N ASP A 511 -31.71 -4.72 1.13
CA ASP A 511 -32.37 -3.51 1.61
C ASP A 511 -32.62 -2.46 0.50
N ILE A 512 -32.48 -2.85 -0.79
CA ILE A 512 -32.79 -1.90 -1.87
C ILE A 512 -34.31 -1.51 -1.81
N PRO A 513 -34.62 -0.21 -1.91
CA PRO A 513 -35.97 0.23 -1.85
C PRO A 513 -36.83 -0.30 -3.04
N PRO A 514 -38.14 -0.42 -2.90
CA PRO A 514 -39.01 -0.81 -4.00
C PRO A 514 -38.88 0.16 -5.18
N VAL A 515 -39.18 -0.32 -6.39
CA VAL A 515 -39.30 0.57 -7.56
C VAL A 515 -40.46 1.53 -7.30
N ARG A 516 -40.23 2.78 -7.63
CA ARG A 516 -41.25 3.82 -7.46
C ARG A 516 -42.43 3.55 -8.38
N ALA A 517 -43.66 3.58 -7.83
CA ALA A 517 -44.88 3.28 -8.58
C ALA A 517 -45.16 4.32 -9.68
N CYS A 518 -44.90 5.61 -9.38
CA CYS A 518 -45.01 6.70 -10.34
C CYS A 518 -43.56 7.12 -10.76
N PRO A 519 -43.19 7.05 -12.04
CA PRO A 519 -41.90 7.53 -12.52
C PRO A 519 -41.74 9.04 -12.32
N PRO A 520 -40.53 9.56 -12.07
CA PRO A 520 -40.30 10.99 -11.86
C PRO A 520 -40.83 11.89 -12.98
N PHE A 521 -40.78 11.48 -14.23
CA PHE A 521 -41.23 12.31 -15.35
C PHE A 521 -42.76 12.57 -15.34
N GLU A 522 -43.56 11.67 -14.77
CA GLU A 522 -45.01 11.86 -14.66
C GLU A 522 -45.38 12.88 -13.58
N GLU A 523 -44.60 12.92 -12.49
CA GLU A 523 -44.81 13.88 -11.40
C GLU A 523 -44.22 15.25 -11.75
N ASN A 524 -43.08 15.26 -12.38
CA ASN A 524 -42.30 16.49 -12.66
C ASN A 524 -42.74 17.18 -13.96
N GLY A 525 -43.36 16.45 -14.91
CA GLY A 525 -43.68 16.94 -16.25
C GLY A 525 -42.46 17.04 -17.21
N PHE A 526 -41.31 16.51 -16.81
CA PHE A 526 -40.10 16.46 -17.62
C PHE A 526 -39.29 15.22 -17.29
N VAL A 527 -38.50 14.72 -18.26
CA VAL A 527 -37.60 13.59 -18.06
C VAL A 527 -36.31 14.04 -17.34
N THR A 528 -35.93 13.31 -16.32
CA THR A 528 -34.68 13.46 -15.61
C THR A 528 -33.69 12.37 -16.06
N PHE A 529 -32.67 12.76 -16.82
CA PHE A 529 -31.49 11.91 -17.05
C PHE A 529 -30.61 11.92 -15.81
N GLY A 530 -29.87 10.82 -15.58
CA GLY A 530 -28.96 10.81 -14.43
C GLY A 530 -27.79 9.89 -14.55
N THR A 531 -26.77 10.16 -13.74
CA THR A 531 -25.63 9.28 -13.55
C THR A 531 -25.21 9.21 -12.10
N MET A 532 -24.93 7.98 -11.65
CA MET A 532 -24.37 7.69 -10.33
C MET A 532 -22.90 7.35 -10.43
N ASN A 533 -22.31 7.43 -11.62
CA ASN A 533 -20.91 7.14 -11.86
C ASN A 533 -19.99 8.21 -11.29
N ARG A 534 -18.79 7.80 -10.89
CA ARG A 534 -17.75 8.72 -10.41
C ARG A 534 -17.32 9.65 -11.54
N ILE A 535 -17.03 10.90 -11.20
CA ILE A 535 -16.66 11.96 -12.15
C ILE A 535 -15.42 11.62 -13.00
N GLU A 536 -14.48 10.87 -12.47
CA GLU A 536 -13.28 10.41 -13.18
C GLU A 536 -13.56 9.43 -14.32
N LYS A 537 -14.73 8.76 -14.31
CA LYS A 537 -15.18 7.87 -15.41
C LYS A 537 -15.82 8.61 -16.56
N ILE A 538 -16.24 9.84 -16.35
CA ILE A 538 -17.01 10.63 -17.29
C ILE A 538 -16.04 11.42 -18.15
N GLY A 539 -15.86 11.02 -19.42
CA GLY A 539 -15.05 11.73 -20.39
C GLY A 539 -15.71 13.02 -20.90
N ASP A 540 -14.95 13.87 -21.57
CA ASP A 540 -15.50 15.11 -22.14
C ASP A 540 -16.46 14.81 -23.32
N ARG A 541 -16.19 13.77 -24.12
CA ARG A 541 -17.10 13.29 -25.16
C ARG A 541 -18.44 12.78 -24.60
N ALA A 542 -18.44 12.20 -23.39
CA ALA A 542 -19.68 11.83 -22.71
C ALA A 542 -20.49 13.07 -22.34
N LEU A 543 -19.84 14.10 -21.81
CA LEU A 543 -20.49 15.37 -21.48
C LEU A 543 -21.05 16.08 -22.73
N GLU A 544 -20.32 16.05 -23.86
CA GLU A 544 -20.77 16.60 -25.14
C GLU A 544 -22.02 15.86 -25.66
N ALA A 545 -22.05 14.52 -25.55
CA ALA A 545 -23.22 13.71 -25.91
C ALA A 545 -24.42 14.04 -25.01
N TRP A 546 -24.22 14.22 -23.70
CA TRP A 546 -25.27 14.62 -22.77
C TRP A 546 -25.77 16.05 -23.05
N ALA A 547 -24.87 16.96 -23.45
CA ALA A 547 -25.29 18.29 -23.91
C ALA A 547 -26.15 18.21 -25.17
N ALA A 548 -25.85 17.30 -26.10
CA ALA A 548 -26.67 17.08 -27.31
C ALA A 548 -28.06 16.55 -26.93
N ILE A 549 -28.18 15.63 -25.96
CA ILE A 549 -29.46 15.14 -25.44
C ILE A 549 -30.30 16.29 -24.87
N LEU A 550 -29.71 17.11 -23.99
CA LEU A 550 -30.42 18.24 -23.36
C LEU A 550 -30.79 19.34 -24.37
N ARG A 551 -30.04 19.51 -25.45
CA ARG A 551 -30.41 20.43 -26.55
C ARG A 551 -31.61 19.91 -27.34
N ALA A 552 -31.67 18.59 -27.60
CA ALA A 552 -32.80 17.97 -28.30
C ALA A 552 -34.09 17.93 -27.47
N LEU A 553 -33.97 17.96 -26.14
CA LEU A 553 -35.06 17.90 -25.18
C LEU A 553 -35.00 19.13 -24.23
N PRO A 554 -35.64 20.26 -24.59
CA PRO A 554 -35.48 21.52 -23.84
C PRO A 554 -35.94 21.48 -22.38
N ASP A 555 -36.92 20.64 -22.06
CA ASP A 555 -37.47 20.50 -20.69
C ASP A 555 -36.73 19.49 -19.83
N ALA A 556 -35.92 18.61 -20.45
CA ALA A 556 -35.18 17.56 -19.74
C ALA A 556 -34.10 18.13 -18.83
N ARG A 557 -33.81 17.42 -17.75
CA ARG A 557 -32.82 17.76 -16.74
C ARG A 557 -31.77 16.65 -16.56
N LEU A 558 -30.63 17.01 -15.99
CA LEU A 558 -29.56 16.07 -15.67
C LEU A 558 -29.29 16.08 -14.16
N PHE A 559 -29.31 14.88 -13.55
CA PHE A 559 -28.94 14.65 -12.17
C PHE A 559 -27.60 13.93 -12.12
N MET A 560 -26.62 14.48 -11.37
CA MET A 560 -25.28 13.90 -11.24
C MET A 560 -24.86 13.83 -9.78
N VAL A 561 -24.28 12.71 -9.36
CA VAL A 561 -23.65 12.58 -8.04
C VAL A 561 -22.15 12.76 -8.18
N ALA A 562 -21.58 13.69 -7.40
CA ALA A 562 -20.15 13.96 -7.41
C ALA A 562 -19.57 14.11 -6.00
N ALA A 563 -18.34 13.59 -5.79
CA ALA A 563 -17.65 13.76 -4.54
C ALA A 563 -17.23 15.23 -4.33
N ASP A 564 -17.20 15.68 -3.08
CA ASP A 564 -16.77 17.02 -2.67
C ASP A 564 -17.53 18.19 -3.33
N VAL A 565 -18.67 17.94 -3.95
CA VAL A 565 -19.45 18.96 -4.69
C VAL A 565 -20.12 20.00 -3.76
N ASP A 566 -20.14 19.75 -2.48
CA ASP A 566 -20.52 20.66 -1.41
C ASP A 566 -19.46 21.76 -1.16
N ARG A 567 -18.23 21.56 -1.62
CA ARG A 567 -17.16 22.56 -1.59
C ARG A 567 -17.29 23.50 -2.79
N PRO A 568 -17.38 24.83 -2.56
CA PRO A 568 -17.61 25.81 -3.65
C PRO A 568 -16.60 25.73 -4.78
N GLU A 569 -15.32 25.53 -4.47
CA GLU A 569 -14.24 25.46 -5.46
C GLU A 569 -14.32 24.21 -6.35
N ILE A 570 -14.76 23.07 -5.79
CA ILE A 570 -14.95 21.83 -6.55
C ILE A 570 -16.21 21.95 -7.42
N ARG A 571 -17.30 22.45 -6.84
CA ARG A 571 -18.54 22.72 -7.57
C ARG A 571 -18.28 23.62 -8.78
N ALA A 572 -17.68 24.79 -8.56
CA ALA A 572 -17.37 25.76 -9.62
C ALA A 572 -16.54 25.14 -10.75
N ARG A 573 -15.61 24.27 -10.41
CA ARG A 573 -14.77 23.58 -11.37
C ARG A 573 -15.54 22.55 -12.17
N ILE A 574 -16.41 21.75 -11.53
CA ILE A 574 -17.29 20.78 -12.21
C ILE A 574 -18.21 21.56 -13.15
N GLU A 575 -18.88 22.62 -12.67
CA GLU A 575 -19.76 23.46 -13.46
C GLU A 575 -19.04 24.09 -14.66
N ALA A 576 -17.80 24.56 -14.48
CA ALA A 576 -16.98 25.08 -15.58
C ALA A 576 -16.66 24.01 -16.64
N ARG A 577 -16.45 22.74 -16.23
CA ARG A 577 -16.25 21.60 -17.13
C ARG A 577 -17.52 21.27 -17.90
N LEU A 578 -18.67 21.25 -17.20
CA LEU A 578 -19.99 21.01 -17.80
C LEU A 578 -20.34 22.11 -18.83
N ALA A 579 -20.13 23.38 -18.46
CA ALA A 579 -20.38 24.52 -19.33
C ALA A 579 -19.51 24.48 -20.60
N ARG A 580 -18.24 24.10 -20.49
CA ARG A 580 -17.35 23.90 -21.66
C ARG A 580 -17.85 22.82 -22.62
N ALA A 581 -18.44 21.77 -22.08
CA ALA A 581 -19.08 20.72 -22.90
C ALA A 581 -20.44 21.14 -23.47
N GLY A 582 -20.93 22.33 -23.15
CA GLY A 582 -22.18 22.88 -23.65
C GLY A 582 -23.43 22.45 -22.87
N LEU A 583 -23.29 21.98 -21.64
CA LEU A 583 -24.41 21.65 -20.78
C LEU A 583 -25.03 22.92 -20.16
N PRO A 584 -26.37 23.08 -20.21
CA PRO A 584 -27.09 24.20 -19.59
C PRO A 584 -27.13 24.00 -18.07
N LEU A 585 -26.33 24.78 -17.33
CA LEU A 585 -26.14 24.61 -15.88
C LEU A 585 -27.43 24.77 -15.06
N ASP A 586 -28.37 25.58 -15.52
CA ASP A 586 -29.70 25.75 -14.91
C ASP A 586 -30.55 24.49 -14.93
N ARG A 587 -30.22 23.52 -15.79
CA ARG A 587 -30.87 22.21 -15.92
C ARG A 587 -30.03 21.05 -15.36
N VAL A 588 -28.86 21.34 -14.76
CA VAL A 588 -28.00 20.33 -14.13
C VAL A 588 -28.08 20.43 -12.61
N ARG A 589 -28.45 19.35 -11.97
CA ARG A 589 -28.45 19.21 -10.51
C ARG A 589 -27.27 18.36 -10.07
N LEU A 590 -26.31 18.98 -9.38
CA LEU A 590 -25.19 18.30 -8.74
C LEU A 590 -25.55 17.94 -7.31
N HIS A 591 -25.42 16.66 -6.96
CA HIS A 591 -25.70 16.12 -5.63
C HIS A 591 -24.41 15.60 -4.99
N PRO A 592 -24.13 15.88 -3.72
CA PRO A 592 -22.98 15.30 -3.02
C PRO A 592 -23.13 13.78 -2.89
N ARG A 593 -22.00 13.08 -2.86
CA ARG A 593 -22.00 11.65 -2.59
C ARG A 593 -22.48 11.40 -1.16
N VAL A 594 -23.36 10.41 -0.97
CA VAL A 594 -23.92 10.03 0.33
C VAL A 594 -23.41 8.65 0.74
N ASN A 595 -23.19 8.45 2.05
CA ASN A 595 -22.80 7.17 2.63
C ASN A 595 -23.99 6.29 3.01
N SER A 596 -25.18 6.89 3.17
CA SER A 596 -26.44 6.20 3.46
C SER A 596 -27.55 6.72 2.56
N GLY A 597 -28.56 5.90 2.28
CA GLY A 597 -29.67 6.30 1.40
C GLY A 597 -29.31 6.41 -0.08
N TYR A 598 -28.16 5.87 -0.49
CA TYR A 598 -27.66 5.92 -1.87
C TYR A 598 -28.69 5.44 -2.90
N TYR A 599 -29.40 4.33 -2.61
CA TYR A 599 -30.38 3.77 -3.53
C TYR A 599 -31.65 4.64 -3.71
N ALA A 600 -31.98 5.47 -2.73
CA ALA A 600 -33.10 6.40 -2.86
C ALA A 600 -32.87 7.46 -3.95
N LEU A 601 -31.59 7.78 -4.26
CA LEU A 601 -31.27 8.74 -5.31
C LEU A 601 -31.66 8.26 -6.72
N TYR A 602 -31.78 6.94 -6.96
CA TYR A 602 -32.29 6.41 -8.21
C TYR A 602 -33.78 6.73 -8.47
N HIS A 603 -34.52 7.10 -7.42
CA HIS A 603 -35.91 7.57 -7.55
C HIS A 603 -36.02 8.98 -8.17
N GLU A 604 -34.89 9.70 -8.28
CA GLU A 604 -34.85 11.01 -8.95
C GLU A 604 -34.59 10.90 -10.47
N ILE A 605 -34.29 9.68 -10.97
CA ILE A 605 -33.79 9.45 -12.33
C ILE A 605 -34.79 8.63 -13.13
N ASP A 606 -35.17 9.09 -14.32
CA ASP A 606 -35.98 8.36 -15.28
C ASP A 606 -35.14 7.46 -16.19
N ILE A 607 -34.07 7.99 -16.75
CA ILE A 607 -33.15 7.31 -17.67
C ILE A 607 -31.72 7.54 -17.21
N ALA A 608 -30.97 6.50 -16.98
CA ALA A 608 -29.57 6.61 -16.62
C ALA A 608 -28.67 6.70 -17.86
N LEU A 609 -27.65 7.55 -17.76
CA LEU A 609 -26.63 7.74 -18.79
C LEU A 609 -25.32 7.12 -18.28
N ASP A 610 -24.88 6.03 -18.92
CA ASP A 610 -23.60 5.41 -18.59
C ASP A 610 -22.44 6.29 -19.05
N SER A 611 -21.38 6.28 -18.26
CA SER A 611 -20.16 7.02 -18.57
C SER A 611 -19.31 6.30 -19.62
N PHE A 612 -18.54 7.06 -20.39
CA PHE A 612 -17.46 6.56 -21.24
C PHE A 612 -16.28 7.55 -21.18
N PRO A 613 -15.04 7.10 -21.41
CA PRO A 613 -14.59 5.81 -21.95
C PRO A 613 -14.63 4.63 -20.94
N TYR A 614 -14.98 4.85 -19.69
CA TYR A 614 -15.07 3.81 -18.66
C TYR A 614 -16.51 3.70 -18.15
N ASN A 615 -17.16 2.56 -18.40
CA ASN A 615 -18.54 2.34 -18.00
C ASN A 615 -18.71 2.12 -16.49
N GLY A 616 -19.94 2.23 -16.01
CA GLY A 616 -20.36 1.72 -14.72
C GLY A 616 -20.22 0.18 -14.66
N GLY A 617 -19.78 -0.34 -13.52
CA GLY A 617 -19.84 -1.78 -13.23
C GLY A 617 -21.01 -2.05 -12.29
N THR A 618 -20.71 -2.10 -11.00
CA THR A 618 -21.75 -2.19 -9.94
C THR A 618 -22.83 -1.13 -10.09
N THR A 619 -22.44 0.10 -10.42
CA THR A 619 -23.40 1.22 -10.62
C THR A 619 -24.43 0.92 -11.72
N SER A 620 -24.01 0.29 -12.83
CA SER A 620 -24.93 -0.06 -13.92
C SER A 620 -25.86 -1.21 -13.50
N CYS A 621 -25.35 -2.18 -12.75
CA CYS A 621 -26.19 -3.23 -12.13
C CYS A 621 -27.19 -2.66 -11.11
N ASP A 622 -26.73 -1.77 -10.21
CA ASP A 622 -27.59 -1.06 -9.26
C ASP A 622 -28.71 -0.30 -9.99
N THR A 623 -28.35 0.42 -11.06
CA THR A 623 -29.28 1.18 -11.89
C THR A 623 -30.41 0.30 -12.43
N LEU A 624 -30.05 -0.81 -13.07
CA LEU A 624 -31.00 -1.76 -13.64
C LEU A 624 -31.86 -2.43 -12.56
N ALA A 625 -31.25 -2.82 -11.42
CA ALA A 625 -31.97 -3.40 -10.27
C ALA A 625 -32.92 -2.39 -9.60
N MET A 626 -32.64 -1.09 -9.67
CA MET A 626 -33.54 -0.02 -9.22
C MET A 626 -34.64 0.30 -10.24
N GLY A 627 -34.76 -0.46 -11.33
CA GLY A 627 -35.77 -0.28 -12.35
C GLY A 627 -35.53 0.97 -13.23
N VAL A 628 -34.30 1.45 -13.32
CA VAL A 628 -33.94 2.61 -14.16
C VAL A 628 -33.31 2.10 -15.45
N PRO A 629 -33.89 2.37 -16.64
CA PRO A 629 -33.26 2.02 -17.92
C PRO A 629 -31.95 2.78 -18.09
N LEU A 630 -30.95 2.07 -18.64
CA LEU A 630 -29.59 2.56 -18.85
C LEU A 630 -29.31 2.69 -20.34
N ILE A 631 -28.75 3.81 -20.75
CA ILE A 631 -28.16 3.97 -22.10
C ILE A 631 -26.65 3.78 -21.96
N ALA A 632 -26.07 2.88 -22.76
CA ALA A 632 -24.62 2.62 -22.74
C ALA A 632 -24.00 2.82 -24.12
N LEU A 633 -22.72 3.21 -24.17
CA LEU A 633 -21.93 3.26 -25.38
C LEU A 633 -21.00 2.04 -25.46
N ALA A 634 -21.02 1.32 -26.59
CA ALA A 634 -20.10 0.24 -26.84
C ALA A 634 -18.72 0.79 -27.23
N GLY A 635 -17.74 0.59 -26.33
CA GLY A 635 -16.34 0.92 -26.59
C GLY A 635 -15.53 -0.24 -27.15
N THR A 636 -14.21 -0.05 -27.23
CA THR A 636 -13.25 -0.97 -27.88
C THR A 636 -12.48 -1.87 -26.90
N HIS A 637 -12.69 -1.73 -25.59
CA HIS A 637 -12.03 -2.55 -24.56
C HIS A 637 -13.01 -2.85 -23.42
N ALA A 638 -12.72 -3.87 -22.62
CA ALA A 638 -13.65 -4.38 -21.60
C ALA A 638 -14.17 -3.32 -20.63
N ALA A 639 -13.32 -2.38 -20.18
CA ALA A 639 -13.75 -1.29 -19.27
C ALA A 639 -14.81 -0.36 -19.89
N ALA A 640 -14.85 -0.25 -21.20
CA ALA A 640 -15.80 0.55 -21.98
C ALA A 640 -16.99 -0.28 -22.49
N ARG A 641 -17.17 -1.53 -22.02
CA ARG A 641 -18.22 -2.46 -22.47
C ARG A 641 -18.99 -3.11 -21.32
N THR A 642 -18.74 -2.71 -20.09
CA THR A 642 -19.46 -3.28 -18.92
C THR A 642 -20.97 -3.01 -19.00
N GLY A 643 -21.38 -1.81 -19.43
CA GLY A 643 -22.78 -1.49 -19.70
C GLY A 643 -23.38 -2.31 -20.85
N VAL A 644 -22.56 -2.62 -21.89
CA VAL A 644 -22.96 -3.50 -22.99
C VAL A 644 -23.26 -4.90 -22.49
N ALA A 645 -22.35 -5.48 -21.67
CA ALA A 645 -22.53 -6.82 -21.12
C ALA A 645 -23.81 -6.90 -20.24
N ALA A 646 -24.02 -5.91 -19.37
CA ALA A 646 -25.20 -5.85 -18.52
C ALA A 646 -26.52 -5.73 -19.33
N LEU A 647 -26.56 -4.83 -20.31
CA LEU A 647 -27.76 -4.65 -21.17
C LEU A 647 -28.03 -5.87 -22.05
N THR A 648 -26.98 -6.51 -22.55
CA THR A 648 -27.11 -7.77 -23.33
C THR A 648 -27.68 -8.88 -22.47
N ALA A 649 -27.18 -9.04 -21.24
CA ALA A 649 -27.68 -10.04 -20.30
C ALA A 649 -29.16 -9.85 -19.95
N VAL A 650 -29.65 -8.60 -19.92
CA VAL A 650 -31.05 -8.24 -19.63
C VAL A 650 -31.89 -8.20 -20.90
N GLY A 651 -31.29 -8.34 -22.10
CA GLY A 651 -31.99 -8.30 -23.39
C GLY A 651 -32.46 -6.91 -23.80
N LEU A 652 -31.71 -5.85 -23.46
CA LEU A 652 -31.98 -4.45 -23.80
C LEU A 652 -30.91 -3.90 -24.77
N THR A 653 -30.57 -4.66 -25.79
CA THR A 653 -29.52 -4.32 -26.75
C THR A 653 -29.82 -3.07 -27.58
N ASP A 654 -31.08 -2.71 -27.71
CA ASP A 654 -31.55 -1.50 -28.37
C ASP A 654 -31.24 -0.20 -27.60
N LEU A 655 -30.79 -0.31 -26.35
CA LEU A 655 -30.28 0.81 -25.53
C LEU A 655 -28.73 0.95 -25.60
N ILE A 656 -28.08 0.18 -26.46
CA ILE A 656 -26.64 0.22 -26.66
C ILE A 656 -26.32 1.06 -27.91
N GLY A 657 -25.68 2.22 -27.73
CA GLY A 657 -25.17 3.05 -28.81
C GLY A 657 -23.80 2.54 -29.32
N THR A 658 -23.50 2.76 -30.59
CA THR A 658 -22.21 2.41 -31.22
C THR A 658 -21.32 3.62 -31.43
N THR A 659 -21.90 4.81 -31.48
CA THR A 659 -21.19 6.10 -31.51
C THR A 659 -21.78 7.04 -30.48
N PRO A 660 -21.09 8.13 -30.06
CA PRO A 660 -21.69 9.13 -29.16
C PRO A 660 -22.98 9.74 -29.68
N GLU A 661 -23.13 9.89 -31.00
CA GLU A 661 -24.33 10.42 -31.65
C GLU A 661 -25.46 9.40 -31.60
N ASP A 662 -25.21 8.10 -31.85
CA ASP A 662 -26.19 7.01 -31.73
C ASP A 662 -26.61 6.83 -30.25
N TYR A 663 -25.66 6.92 -29.30
CA TYR A 663 -25.95 6.93 -27.87
C TYR A 663 -26.93 8.05 -27.49
N ALA A 664 -26.66 9.28 -27.96
CA ALA A 664 -27.52 10.41 -27.71
C ALA A 664 -28.92 10.25 -28.37
N ALA A 665 -28.96 9.75 -29.63
CA ALA A 665 -30.20 9.48 -30.32
C ALA A 665 -31.09 8.45 -29.57
N ARG A 666 -30.51 7.37 -29.04
CA ARG A 666 -31.23 6.36 -28.25
C ARG A 666 -31.80 6.94 -26.96
N ALA A 667 -31.03 7.79 -26.28
CA ALA A 667 -31.50 8.49 -25.07
C ALA A 667 -32.68 9.41 -25.39
N VAL A 668 -32.60 10.19 -26.46
CA VAL A 668 -33.67 11.07 -26.93
C VAL A 668 -34.92 10.26 -27.36
N ALA A 669 -34.72 9.17 -28.11
CA ALA A 669 -35.81 8.32 -28.57
C ALA A 669 -36.58 7.70 -27.39
N LEU A 670 -35.87 7.19 -26.35
CA LEU A 670 -36.51 6.63 -25.17
C LEU A 670 -37.23 7.71 -24.35
N ALA A 671 -36.66 8.89 -24.20
CA ALA A 671 -37.26 10.01 -23.46
C ALA A 671 -38.50 10.57 -24.19
N SER A 672 -38.57 10.42 -25.52
CA SER A 672 -39.70 10.87 -26.33
C SER A 672 -40.83 9.82 -26.45
N ASP A 673 -40.67 8.65 -25.86
CA ASP A 673 -41.68 7.57 -25.81
C ASP A 673 -42.07 7.27 -24.35
N PRO A 674 -43.02 8.03 -23.80
CA PRO A 674 -43.43 7.91 -22.39
C PRO A 674 -44.06 6.54 -22.08
N ASP A 675 -44.73 5.91 -23.06
CA ASP A 675 -45.36 4.60 -22.83
C ASP A 675 -44.30 3.50 -22.71
N ARG A 676 -43.31 3.52 -23.56
CA ARG A 676 -42.16 2.62 -23.46
C ARG A 676 -41.35 2.85 -22.18
N LEU A 677 -41.09 4.12 -21.84
CA LEU A 677 -40.36 4.46 -20.62
C LEU A 677 -41.11 3.96 -19.37
N ARG A 678 -42.43 4.14 -19.31
CA ARG A 678 -43.30 3.62 -18.23
C ARG A 678 -43.22 2.09 -18.15
N ALA A 679 -43.39 1.41 -19.29
CA ALA A 679 -43.31 -0.05 -19.36
C ALA A 679 -41.95 -0.59 -18.88
N LEU A 680 -40.85 0.05 -19.27
CA LEU A 680 -39.52 -0.30 -18.79
C LEU A 680 -39.40 -0.05 -17.29
N ARG A 681 -39.81 1.14 -16.80
CA ARG A 681 -39.70 1.47 -15.38
C ARG A 681 -40.45 0.50 -14.48
N SER A 682 -41.65 0.06 -14.88
CA SER A 682 -42.48 -0.87 -14.09
C SER A 682 -41.99 -2.33 -14.13
N GLY A 683 -41.44 -2.80 -15.23
CA GLY A 683 -41.08 -4.22 -15.42
C GLY A 683 -39.59 -4.53 -15.36
N LEU A 684 -38.68 -3.52 -15.35
CA LEU A 684 -37.28 -3.74 -15.52
C LEU A 684 -36.62 -4.54 -14.37
N ARG A 685 -36.99 -4.26 -13.11
CA ARG A 685 -36.45 -5.00 -11.94
C ARG A 685 -36.75 -6.50 -12.05
N GLU A 686 -37.98 -6.88 -12.36
CA GLU A 686 -38.37 -8.29 -12.53
C GLU A 686 -37.56 -8.93 -13.67
N ARG A 687 -37.42 -8.21 -14.78
CA ARG A 687 -36.65 -8.65 -15.93
C ARG A 687 -35.15 -8.87 -15.58
N VAL A 688 -34.56 -7.97 -14.79
CA VAL A 688 -33.17 -8.10 -14.30
C VAL A 688 -33.04 -9.33 -13.43
N PHE A 689 -33.96 -9.54 -12.48
CA PHE A 689 -33.91 -10.67 -11.55
C PHE A 689 -34.16 -12.03 -12.23
N ALA A 690 -34.84 -12.04 -13.38
CA ALA A 690 -35.04 -13.23 -14.22
C ALA A 690 -33.92 -13.43 -15.28
N SER A 691 -32.95 -12.51 -15.35
CA SER A 691 -31.91 -12.53 -16.39
C SER A 691 -30.66 -13.35 -15.96
N PRO A 692 -29.78 -13.71 -16.91
CA PRO A 692 -28.49 -14.33 -16.62
C PRO A 692 -27.64 -13.55 -15.62
N LEU A 693 -27.84 -12.25 -15.47
CA LEU A 693 -27.11 -11.40 -14.50
C LEU A 693 -27.37 -11.83 -13.06
N MET A 694 -28.49 -12.49 -12.77
CA MET A 694 -28.89 -12.95 -11.42
C MET A 694 -28.96 -14.49 -11.32
N ASP A 695 -28.63 -15.22 -12.36
CA ASP A 695 -28.59 -16.70 -12.34
C ASP A 695 -27.27 -17.22 -11.75
N HIS A 696 -27.20 -17.14 -10.43
CA HIS A 696 -25.98 -17.48 -9.66
C HIS A 696 -25.61 -18.94 -9.79
N ALA A 697 -26.59 -19.84 -9.84
CA ALA A 697 -26.33 -21.29 -9.93
C ALA A 697 -25.76 -21.69 -11.28
N ARG A 698 -26.32 -21.18 -12.37
CA ARG A 698 -25.82 -21.40 -13.71
C ARG A 698 -24.41 -20.80 -13.89
N PHE A 699 -24.22 -19.60 -13.40
CA PHE A 699 -22.92 -18.93 -13.45
C PHE A 699 -21.84 -19.73 -12.69
N ALA A 700 -22.14 -20.22 -11.47
CA ALA A 700 -21.19 -21.02 -10.71
C ALA A 700 -20.82 -22.33 -11.43
N THR A 701 -21.77 -22.93 -12.15
CA THR A 701 -21.53 -24.10 -13.01
C THR A 701 -20.60 -23.75 -14.17
N ASP A 702 -20.88 -22.66 -14.90
CA ASP A 702 -20.08 -22.22 -16.05
C ASP A 702 -18.63 -21.89 -15.64
N VAL A 703 -18.42 -21.24 -14.49
CA VAL A 703 -17.08 -20.97 -13.92
C VAL A 703 -16.38 -22.26 -13.50
N GLY A 704 -17.11 -23.16 -12.82
CA GLY A 704 -16.56 -24.45 -12.40
C GLY A 704 -16.12 -25.30 -13.60
N ASP A 705 -16.88 -25.30 -14.69
CA ASP A 705 -16.52 -25.99 -15.92
C ASP A 705 -15.32 -25.33 -16.61
N ALA A 706 -15.23 -24.01 -16.57
CA ALA A 706 -14.06 -23.28 -17.06
C ALA A 706 -12.80 -23.65 -16.25
N PHE A 707 -12.86 -23.65 -14.90
CA PHE A 707 -11.74 -24.08 -14.04
C PHE A 707 -11.32 -25.52 -14.33
N ARG A 708 -12.28 -26.43 -14.47
CA ARG A 708 -12.00 -27.81 -14.81
C ARG A 708 -11.32 -27.95 -16.19
N ALA A 709 -11.77 -27.21 -17.17
CA ALA A 709 -11.19 -27.23 -18.51
C ALA A 709 -9.78 -26.61 -18.55
N MET A 710 -9.54 -25.52 -17.81
CA MET A 710 -8.20 -24.93 -17.66
C MET A 710 -7.23 -25.91 -17.00
N TRP A 711 -7.69 -26.60 -15.93
CA TRP A 711 -6.92 -27.63 -15.23
C TRP A 711 -6.55 -28.80 -16.16
N ARG A 712 -7.51 -29.32 -16.90
CA ARG A 712 -7.28 -30.42 -17.86
C ARG A 712 -6.25 -30.01 -18.93
N ARG A 713 -6.34 -28.81 -19.49
CA ARG A 713 -5.34 -28.30 -20.43
C ARG A 713 -3.93 -28.29 -19.84
N TRP A 714 -3.80 -27.82 -18.59
CA TRP A 714 -2.52 -27.81 -17.89
C TRP A 714 -2.02 -29.25 -17.64
N ALA A 715 -2.85 -30.13 -17.13
CA ALA A 715 -2.50 -31.52 -16.83
C ALA A 715 -2.04 -32.27 -18.09
N ASP A 716 -2.76 -32.12 -19.21
CA ASP A 716 -2.42 -32.77 -20.47
C ASP A 716 -1.11 -32.24 -21.07
N ALA A 717 -0.89 -30.95 -21.04
CA ALA A 717 0.37 -30.33 -21.52
C ALA A 717 1.60 -30.81 -20.71
N ASN A 718 1.42 -31.16 -19.44
CA ASN A 718 2.50 -31.59 -18.55
C ASN A 718 2.55 -33.11 -18.30
N ARG A 719 1.69 -33.92 -18.94
CA ARG A 719 1.80 -35.40 -18.95
C ARG A 719 2.87 -35.90 -19.91
N ALA A 720 3.14 -35.13 -20.95
CA ALA A 720 4.09 -35.50 -22.00
C ALA A 720 5.53 -34.99 -21.73
N ALA A 721 5.72 -34.18 -20.71
CA ALA A 721 7.03 -33.69 -20.24
C ALA A 721 7.51 -34.48 -19.01
#